data_10ecfe165dc9c42e5126dd2b8a0513f0
#
_entry.id   10ecfe165dc9c42e5126dd2b8a0513f0
#
_cell.length_a   1.000
_cell.length_b   1.000
_cell.length_c   1.000
_cell.angle_alpha   90.00
_cell.angle_beta   90.00
_cell.angle_gamma   90.00
#
_symmetry.space_group_name_H-M   'P 1'
#
loop_
_entity.id
_entity.type
_entity.pdbx_description
1 polymer ?
#
loop_
_entity_poly.entity_id
_entity_poly.type
_entity_poly.pdbx_seq_one_letter_code
_entity_poly.pdbx_strand_id
1 'polypeptide(L)'
;MQKKGESLGAFAFFVYLCPQRAKWLRDIMKKRLLFILLIFFPLWALAQTASQSEDIKNSADLIWGQGYGATVKEADRQALADLMSKISVQIESDFVIDEREVNTAAGNDAQSTVQNVVRTYSQGTLKNTRSVIVSEAPEAAVIRYIKRAELEKVFKDREENVLSYVYSARNAEKAGRIDAALRYYYWASCLLKSLQNPSQVKFSEDGVKYPMTMWIPEQIRSILSLIKVEVTKIEGQNVSLMFTYKDKPVTSLDFHYWDGQNYSNIFSAKDGMMEVEMRPGAPTNKFNIQYEYEFKSQMRQDPELEQVMNIFNTVNYKEATVTVLSGNKSEQKQAQAVLQAAVSDMGMATHAVQVAQPKAFVKNIDKVVSAIKQKDYQSVADLFTAEGFAMFDKLVHYGNATVLGNPVLQFYQLGDRTICRSVPMKFTFKNNKRSFVEDVTFTFNEDEKIESVAFGLDKTARDDIFQREAPWSEDSRMVIATFLENYKTAFALKRLDYIRSIFDDDAIIIVGHVTKQARKKNEDQPFIENEMVKYTRQDKETYIKNLEKSFASNEFINIRFTDNTISKMGKGGDTFGIQIHQDYYSSSYGDTGYLFLMVDLNEIDQPCIKVRTWQPNRDPKINGDFDRDDPYYGLIYGGNFD
;
A
#
# COMPACT_ATOMS: atom_id res chain seq x y z
N MET A 1 -38.40 -18.07 82.76
CA MET A 1 -38.77 -16.70 83.23
C MET A 1 -39.31 -15.99 82.00
N GLN A 2 -40.63 -15.88 81.87
CA GLN A 2 -41.52 -14.77 82.22
C GLN A 2 -41.06 -13.46 81.53
N LYS A 3 -41.87 -12.74 80.75
CA LYS A 3 -43.30 -12.42 80.76
C LYS A 3 -43.68 -11.83 79.40
N LYS A 4 -44.85 -12.12 78.85
CA LYS A 4 -46.06 -11.25 78.75
C LYS A 4 -45.79 -9.90 78.05
N GLY A 5 -46.52 -9.47 77.09
CA GLY A 5 -47.91 -9.69 76.72
C GLY A 5 -48.36 -8.56 75.82
N GLU A 6 -49.48 -8.77 75.31
CA GLU A 6 -50.57 -7.86 74.93
C GLU A 6 -50.76 -7.57 73.45
N SER A 7 -51.80 -8.17 73.04
CA SER A 7 -52.76 -7.99 71.98
C SER A 7 -53.21 -6.56 71.79
N LEU A 8 -53.32 -6.16 70.51
CA LEU A 8 -54.34 -5.19 70.11
C LEU A 8 -54.90 -5.66 68.75
N GLY A 9 -56.20 -5.92 68.83
CA GLY A 9 -56.98 -6.39 67.71
C GLY A 9 -57.13 -5.34 66.64
N ALA A 10 -56.91 -5.75 65.44
CA ALA A 10 -57.27 -4.91 64.28
C ALA A 10 -58.56 -5.45 63.68
N PHE A 11 -59.56 -4.59 63.69
CA PHE A 11 -60.84 -4.72 63.01
C PHE A 11 -60.63 -5.07 61.53
N ALA A 12 -61.05 -6.23 61.13
CA ALA A 12 -61.20 -6.61 59.72
C ALA A 12 -62.54 -6.05 59.24
N PHE A 13 -62.52 -4.91 58.58
CA PHE A 13 -63.65 -4.46 57.78
C PHE A 13 -63.61 -5.19 56.44
N PHE A 14 -64.44 -6.19 56.28
CA PHE A 14 -64.76 -6.80 55.00
C PHE A 14 -65.72 -5.85 54.27
N VAL A 15 -65.15 -5.04 53.36
CA VAL A 15 -65.95 -4.33 52.38
C VAL A 15 -66.03 -5.23 51.14
N TYR A 16 -67.16 -5.81 50.91
CA TYR A 16 -67.54 -6.46 49.64
C TYR A 16 -67.56 -5.38 48.53
N LEU A 17 -66.48 -5.16 47.84
CA LEU A 17 -66.47 -4.36 46.62
C LEU A 17 -66.86 -5.20 45.43
N CYS A 18 -68.01 -4.83 44.81
CA CYS A 18 -68.47 -5.37 43.55
C CYS A 18 -67.34 -5.50 42.52
N PRO A 19 -67.14 -6.61 41.83
CA PRO A 19 -66.03 -6.88 40.89
C PRO A 19 -65.79 -5.78 39.83
N GLN A 20 -66.86 -5.08 39.46
CA GLN A 20 -66.78 -3.95 38.52
C GLN A 20 -66.09 -2.70 39.09
N ARG A 21 -66.25 -2.38 40.37
CA ARG A 21 -65.59 -1.25 41.02
C ARG A 21 -64.08 -1.53 41.26
N ALA A 22 -63.72 -2.77 41.53
CA ALA A 22 -62.30 -3.15 41.68
C ALA A 22 -61.54 -3.10 40.35
N LYS A 23 -62.21 -3.37 39.22
CA LYS A 23 -61.63 -3.24 37.87
C LYS A 23 -61.44 -1.77 37.51
N TRP A 24 -62.42 -0.92 37.81
CA TRP A 24 -62.37 0.52 37.55
C TRP A 24 -61.27 1.25 38.40
N LEU A 25 -61.13 0.87 39.65
CA LEU A 25 -60.05 1.39 40.52
C LEU A 25 -58.66 0.94 40.04
N ARG A 26 -58.53 -0.31 39.59
CA ARG A 26 -57.28 -0.82 39.00
C ARG A 26 -56.91 -0.11 37.69
N ASP A 27 -57.87 0.20 36.85
CA ASP A 27 -57.66 0.92 35.61
C ASP A 27 -57.29 2.39 35.84
N ILE A 28 -57.90 3.04 36.84
CA ILE A 28 -57.54 4.41 37.25
C ILE A 28 -56.16 4.42 37.88
N MET A 29 -55.79 3.45 38.72
CA MET A 29 -54.46 3.35 39.29
C MET A 29 -53.40 3.08 38.22
N LYS A 30 -53.68 2.18 37.27
CA LYS A 30 -52.80 1.95 36.14
C LYS A 30 -52.61 3.18 35.26
N LYS A 31 -53.69 3.91 34.95
CA LYS A 31 -53.65 5.15 34.19
C LYS A 31 -52.90 6.26 34.95
N ARG A 32 -53.08 6.39 36.25
CA ARG A 32 -52.35 7.37 37.07
C ARG A 32 -50.88 6.96 37.24
N LEU A 33 -50.57 5.70 37.40
CA LEU A 33 -49.18 5.17 37.44
C LEU A 33 -48.47 5.37 36.10
N LEU A 34 -49.18 5.11 34.98
CA LEU A 34 -48.69 5.37 33.63
C LEU A 34 -48.46 6.87 33.38
N PHE A 35 -49.34 7.73 33.89
CA PHE A 35 -49.22 9.19 33.77
C PHE A 35 -48.06 9.75 34.63
N ILE A 36 -47.83 9.18 35.81
CA ILE A 36 -46.69 9.52 36.67
C ILE A 36 -45.38 9.04 36.02
N LEU A 37 -45.35 7.82 35.47
CA LEU A 37 -44.20 7.31 34.70
C LEU A 37 -43.90 8.15 33.46
N LEU A 38 -44.93 8.59 32.72
CA LEU A 38 -44.77 9.45 31.53
C LEU A 38 -44.23 10.88 31.88
N ILE A 39 -44.51 11.37 33.08
CA ILE A 39 -43.97 12.69 33.52
C ILE A 39 -42.60 12.58 34.17
N PHE A 40 -42.33 11.52 34.91
CA PHE A 40 -41.03 11.35 35.60
C PHE A 40 -39.93 10.77 34.72
N PHE A 41 -40.26 10.01 33.67
CA PHE A 41 -39.29 9.43 32.77
C PHE A 41 -38.49 10.48 31.98
N PRO A 42 -39.13 11.54 31.38
CA PRO A 42 -38.39 12.61 30.73
C PRO A 42 -37.58 13.47 31.71
N LEU A 43 -38.08 13.69 32.94
CA LEU A 43 -37.35 14.41 33.97
C LEU A 43 -36.11 13.66 34.48
N TRP A 44 -36.19 12.33 34.57
CA TRP A 44 -35.04 11.51 34.96
C TRP A 44 -33.99 11.42 33.85
N ALA A 45 -34.42 11.31 32.57
CA ALA A 45 -33.54 11.37 31.41
C ALA A 45 -32.82 12.73 31.30
N LEU A 46 -33.51 13.84 31.52
CA LEU A 46 -32.93 15.20 31.55
C LEU A 46 -31.93 15.40 32.72
N ALA A 47 -32.20 14.84 33.88
CA ALA A 47 -31.30 14.88 35.02
C ALA A 47 -30.03 14.06 34.77
N GLN A 48 -30.13 12.92 34.06
CA GLN A 48 -29.00 12.08 33.74
C GLN A 48 -28.10 12.72 32.67
N THR A 49 -28.66 13.38 31.65
CA THR A 49 -27.89 14.11 30.64
C THR A 49 -27.22 15.38 31.22
N ALA A 50 -27.87 16.08 32.13
CA ALA A 50 -27.28 17.22 32.83
C ALA A 50 -26.08 16.80 33.70
N SER A 51 -26.20 15.70 34.46
CA SER A 51 -25.09 15.14 35.24
C SER A 51 -23.94 14.74 34.34
N GLN A 52 -24.21 14.03 33.24
CA GLN A 52 -23.20 13.60 32.30
C GLN A 52 -22.45 14.78 31.63
N SER A 53 -23.16 15.88 31.37
CA SER A 53 -22.57 17.08 30.79
C SER A 53 -21.62 17.79 31.76
N GLU A 54 -21.95 17.80 33.06
CA GLU A 54 -21.08 18.37 34.10
C GLU A 54 -19.85 17.47 34.34
N ASP A 55 -20.02 16.17 34.35
CA ASP A 55 -18.91 15.22 34.48
C ASP A 55 -17.89 15.41 33.34
N ILE A 56 -18.36 15.60 32.10
CA ILE A 56 -17.49 15.86 30.93
C ILE A 56 -16.73 17.19 31.11
N LYS A 57 -17.43 18.25 31.55
CA LYS A 57 -16.84 19.59 31.73
C LYS A 57 -15.80 19.65 32.82
N ASN A 58 -16.01 18.90 33.90
CA ASN A 58 -15.15 18.87 35.08
C ASN A 58 -14.00 17.85 34.99
N SER A 59 -14.00 16.99 33.97
CA SER A 59 -12.96 15.98 33.79
C SER A 59 -11.68 16.59 33.23
N ALA A 60 -10.57 16.44 33.96
CA ALA A 60 -9.24 16.83 33.49
C ALA A 60 -8.73 15.97 32.30
N ASP A 61 -9.29 14.76 32.17
CA ASP A 61 -8.89 13.80 31.13
C ASP A 61 -9.58 14.04 29.78
N LEU A 62 -10.52 15.00 29.74
CA LEU A 62 -11.28 15.29 28.54
C LEU A 62 -10.98 16.70 28.03
N ILE A 63 -11.00 16.85 26.71
CA ILE A 63 -11.11 18.14 26.02
C ILE A 63 -12.53 18.18 25.46
N TRP A 64 -13.25 19.25 25.71
CA TRP A 64 -14.64 19.37 25.29
C TRP A 64 -14.95 20.73 24.68
N GLY A 65 -15.89 20.73 23.74
CA GLY A 65 -16.48 21.94 23.15
C GLY A 65 -17.99 21.91 23.28
N GLN A 66 -18.61 23.08 23.41
CA GLN A 66 -20.04 23.24 23.52
C GLN A 66 -20.59 24.14 22.42
N GLY A 67 -21.73 23.76 21.86
CA GLY A 67 -22.42 24.54 20.83
C GLY A 67 -23.91 24.66 21.12
N TYR A 68 -24.50 25.70 20.62
CA TYR A 68 -25.92 26.03 20.74
C TYR A 68 -26.50 26.28 19.35
N GLY A 69 -27.78 26.01 19.12
CA GLY A 69 -28.43 26.25 17.84
C GLY A 69 -29.94 26.04 17.89
N ALA A 70 -30.62 26.47 16.85
CA ALA A 70 -32.05 26.20 16.69
C ALA A 70 -32.34 24.69 16.44
N THR A 71 -31.34 23.95 16.01
CA THR A 71 -31.40 22.50 15.77
C THR A 71 -30.21 21.80 16.41
N VAL A 72 -30.37 20.52 16.77
CA VAL A 72 -29.26 19.66 17.26
C VAL A 72 -28.08 19.63 16.29
N LYS A 73 -28.34 19.63 15.00
CA LYS A 73 -27.30 19.62 13.97
C LYS A 73 -26.47 20.91 13.97
N GLU A 74 -27.11 22.05 14.18
CA GLU A 74 -26.43 23.34 14.27
C GLU A 74 -25.61 23.43 15.55
N ALA A 75 -26.20 23.03 16.68
CA ALA A 75 -25.52 22.97 17.97
C ALA A 75 -24.31 22.02 17.94
N ASP A 76 -24.44 20.86 17.31
CA ASP A 76 -23.35 19.91 17.15
C ASP A 76 -22.18 20.46 16.31
N ARG A 77 -22.49 21.20 15.24
CA ARG A 77 -21.47 21.87 14.41
C ARG A 77 -20.70 22.94 15.20
N GLN A 78 -21.42 23.72 16.02
CA GLN A 78 -20.78 24.72 16.87
C GLN A 78 -19.96 24.08 18.00
N ALA A 79 -20.46 22.98 18.61
CA ALA A 79 -19.73 22.22 19.61
C ALA A 79 -18.42 21.64 19.03
N LEU A 80 -18.46 21.13 17.78
CA LEU A 80 -17.28 20.67 17.09
C LEU A 80 -16.28 21.80 16.84
N ALA A 81 -16.74 22.96 16.39
CA ALA A 81 -15.87 24.11 16.14
C ALA A 81 -15.19 24.60 17.44
N ASP A 82 -15.93 24.65 18.57
CA ASP A 82 -15.37 25.02 19.88
C ASP A 82 -14.35 23.97 20.37
N LEU A 83 -14.67 22.67 20.24
CA LEU A 83 -13.74 21.59 20.57
C LEU A 83 -12.45 21.71 19.76
N MET A 84 -12.56 21.95 18.44
CA MET A 84 -11.41 22.08 17.55
C MET A 84 -10.54 23.28 17.91
N SER A 85 -11.14 24.40 18.28
CA SER A 85 -10.41 25.56 18.76
C SER A 85 -9.59 25.24 20.02
N LYS A 86 -10.16 24.49 20.96
CA LYS A 86 -9.46 24.09 22.20
C LYS A 86 -8.36 23.08 21.95
N ILE A 87 -8.57 22.12 21.04
CA ILE A 87 -7.53 21.18 20.61
C ILE A 87 -6.40 21.95 19.92
N SER A 88 -6.72 22.92 19.07
CA SER A 88 -5.73 23.75 18.40
C SER A 88 -4.84 24.52 19.38
N VAL A 89 -5.44 25.16 20.38
CA VAL A 89 -4.72 25.88 21.44
C VAL A 89 -3.83 24.92 22.24
N GLN A 90 -4.29 23.72 22.55
CA GLN A 90 -3.49 22.70 23.23
C GLN A 90 -2.30 22.28 22.37
N ILE A 91 -2.50 21.99 21.09
CA ILE A 91 -1.42 21.62 20.17
C ILE A 91 -0.42 22.76 20.02
N GLU A 92 -0.89 24.01 19.85
CA GLU A 92 -0.01 25.19 19.76
C GLU A 92 0.84 25.36 21.02
N SER A 93 0.29 25.09 22.20
CA SER A 93 1.02 25.19 23.47
C SER A 93 2.08 24.10 23.64
N ASP A 94 1.84 22.92 23.07
CA ASP A 94 2.71 21.75 23.18
C ASP A 94 3.75 21.69 22.04
N PHE A 95 3.61 22.57 21.02
CA PHE A 95 4.49 22.58 19.85
C PHE A 95 5.80 23.33 20.15
N VAL A 96 6.91 22.60 20.17
CA VAL A 96 8.24 23.16 20.34
C VAL A 96 8.86 23.47 18.98
N ILE A 97 8.97 24.76 18.67
CA ILE A 97 9.69 25.20 17.46
C ILE A 97 11.18 25.15 17.75
N ASP A 98 11.94 24.35 16.96
CA ASP A 98 13.39 24.41 17.01
C ASP A 98 13.85 25.72 16.33
N GLU A 99 14.35 26.67 17.11
CA GLU A 99 14.77 27.99 16.63
C GLU A 99 15.86 27.94 15.56
N ARG A 100 16.52 26.78 15.37
CA ARG A 100 17.53 26.57 14.33
C ARG A 100 16.95 26.39 12.93
N GLU A 101 15.72 25.84 12.82
CA GLU A 101 15.01 25.74 11.53
C GLU A 101 14.43 27.09 11.08
N VAL A 102 14.10 27.98 12.03
CA VAL A 102 13.51 29.29 11.76
C VAL A 102 14.50 30.26 11.11
N ASN A 103 15.79 30.10 11.33
CA ASN A 103 16.82 31.02 10.81
C ASN A 103 17.24 30.77 9.35
N THR A 104 16.70 29.76 8.67
CA THR A 104 17.04 29.44 7.27
C THR A 104 16.00 29.85 6.24
N ALA A 105 14.80 30.27 6.65
CA ALA A 105 13.77 30.79 5.76
C ALA A 105 12.97 31.88 6.47
N ALA A 106 12.86 33.04 5.85
CA ALA A 106 12.18 34.25 6.30
C ALA A 106 11.05 34.07 7.32
N GLY A 107 11.04 34.86 8.38
CA GLY A 107 10.20 34.79 9.60
C GLY A 107 8.66 34.66 9.50
N ASN A 108 8.11 34.39 8.32
CA ASN A 108 6.70 34.05 8.10
C ASN A 108 6.43 32.52 8.12
N ASP A 109 7.46 31.68 8.14
CA ASP A 109 7.31 30.24 7.99
C ASP A 109 6.96 29.49 9.28
N ALA A 110 7.41 29.98 10.44
CA ALA A 110 7.18 29.29 11.71
C ALA A 110 5.69 29.30 12.12
N GLN A 111 5.04 30.43 12.01
CA GLN A 111 3.62 30.56 12.35
C GLN A 111 2.73 29.80 11.34
N SER A 112 3.09 29.80 10.07
CA SER A 112 2.41 29.01 9.05
C SER A 112 2.61 27.50 9.27
N THR A 113 3.79 27.08 9.73
CA THR A 113 4.08 25.69 10.07
C THR A 113 3.24 25.21 11.25
N VAL A 114 3.15 25.98 12.34
CA VAL A 114 2.30 25.66 13.50
C VAL A 114 0.84 25.54 13.07
N GLN A 115 0.31 26.50 12.31
CA GLN A 115 -1.05 26.45 11.80
C GLN A 115 -1.31 25.24 10.91
N ASN A 116 -0.35 24.87 10.09
CA ASN A 116 -0.43 23.69 9.24
C ASN A 116 -0.44 22.38 10.05
N VAL A 117 0.42 22.28 11.07
CA VAL A 117 0.43 21.16 12.02
C VAL A 117 -0.91 21.04 12.72
N VAL A 118 -1.39 22.12 13.32
CA VAL A 118 -2.70 22.21 13.97
C VAL A 118 -3.81 21.72 13.03
N ARG A 119 -3.78 22.13 11.77
CA ARG A 119 -4.77 21.73 10.77
C ARG A 119 -4.74 20.23 10.48
N THR A 120 -3.56 19.60 10.38
CA THR A 120 -3.45 18.16 10.16
C THR A 120 -3.99 17.35 11.34
N TYR A 121 -3.69 17.78 12.56
CA TYR A 121 -4.17 17.12 13.77
C TYR A 121 -5.66 17.34 13.98
N SER A 122 -6.15 18.55 13.73
CA SER A 122 -7.57 18.83 13.79
C SER A 122 -8.39 17.90 12.92
N GLN A 123 -7.90 17.59 11.72
CA GLN A 123 -8.55 16.64 10.82
C GLN A 123 -8.44 15.18 11.30
N GLY A 124 -7.32 14.79 11.88
CA GLY A 124 -7.10 13.44 12.41
C GLY A 124 -7.89 13.15 13.68
N THR A 125 -8.01 14.10 14.60
CA THR A 125 -8.68 13.92 15.89
C THR A 125 -10.20 13.93 15.82
N LEU A 126 -10.78 14.52 14.76
CA LEU A 126 -12.23 14.53 14.54
C LEU A 126 -12.88 13.13 14.53
N LYS A 127 -12.12 12.12 14.15
CA LYS A 127 -12.60 10.72 14.07
C LYS A 127 -12.95 10.12 15.44
N ASN A 128 -12.32 10.59 16.49
CA ASN A 128 -12.43 10.04 17.84
C ASN A 128 -13.33 10.86 18.77
N THR A 129 -13.97 11.93 18.26
CA THR A 129 -14.85 12.76 19.07
C THR A 129 -16.20 12.10 19.33
N ARG A 130 -16.70 12.27 20.55
CA ARG A 130 -18.03 11.83 20.98
C ARG A 130 -18.92 13.04 21.24
N SER A 131 -20.24 12.87 21.14
CA SER A 131 -21.19 13.94 21.42
C SER A 131 -22.26 13.51 22.41
N VAL A 132 -22.72 14.47 23.21
CA VAL A 132 -23.86 14.36 24.12
C VAL A 132 -24.82 15.52 23.83
N ILE A 133 -26.09 15.19 23.57
CA ILE A 133 -27.15 16.16 23.39
C ILE A 133 -27.62 16.58 24.78
N VAL A 134 -27.42 17.86 25.15
CA VAL A 134 -27.80 18.43 26.45
C VAL A 134 -29.25 18.91 26.41
N SER A 135 -29.65 19.54 25.31
CA SER A 135 -31.04 19.93 25.05
C SER A 135 -31.37 19.79 23.57
N GLU A 136 -32.66 19.55 23.28
CA GLU A 136 -33.17 19.44 21.90
C GLU A 136 -33.75 20.79 21.41
N ALA A 137 -34.15 20.83 20.12
CA ALA A 137 -34.79 22.01 19.54
C ALA A 137 -36.03 22.45 20.34
N PRO A 138 -36.32 23.77 20.38
CA PRO A 138 -35.77 24.85 19.56
C PRO A 138 -34.48 25.49 20.14
N GLU A 139 -34.08 25.20 21.35
CA GLU A 139 -32.85 25.66 22.01
C GLU A 139 -31.91 24.48 22.22
N ALA A 140 -31.44 23.93 21.10
CA ALA A 140 -30.56 22.76 21.14
C ALA A 140 -29.18 23.13 21.69
N ALA A 141 -28.64 22.27 22.56
CA ALA A 141 -27.28 22.36 23.08
C ALA A 141 -26.59 20.99 22.97
N VAL A 142 -25.36 20.96 22.45
CA VAL A 142 -24.55 19.78 22.30
C VAL A 142 -23.17 20.01 22.91
N ILE A 143 -22.63 18.99 23.56
CA ILE A 143 -21.23 18.93 23.97
C ILE A 143 -20.53 17.85 23.11
N ARG A 144 -19.43 18.22 22.46
CA ARG A 144 -18.47 17.29 21.88
C ARG A 144 -17.23 17.19 22.73
N TYR A 145 -16.66 16.00 22.84
CA TYR A 145 -15.48 15.78 23.64
C TYR A 145 -14.60 14.65 23.08
N ILE A 146 -13.32 14.68 23.47
CA ILE A 146 -12.31 13.66 23.18
C ILE A 146 -11.48 13.40 24.44
N LYS A 147 -11.02 12.17 24.63
CA LYS A 147 -10.04 11.89 25.69
C LYS A 147 -8.66 12.42 25.30
N ARG A 148 -7.95 13.04 26.24
CA ARG A 148 -6.55 13.47 26.03
C ARG A 148 -5.67 12.31 25.57
N ALA A 149 -5.82 11.14 26.17
CA ALA A 149 -5.10 9.94 25.77
C ALA A 149 -5.37 9.49 24.32
N GLU A 150 -6.57 9.76 23.78
CA GLU A 150 -6.88 9.48 22.37
C GLU A 150 -6.20 10.48 21.44
N LEU A 151 -6.05 11.74 21.89
CA LEU A 151 -5.26 12.74 21.15
C LEU A 151 -3.77 12.38 21.16
N GLU A 152 -3.19 12.06 22.31
CA GLU A 152 -1.80 11.63 22.47
C GLU A 152 -1.50 10.39 21.62
N LYS A 153 -2.46 9.47 21.55
CA LYS A 153 -2.33 8.28 20.69
C LYS A 153 -2.17 8.65 19.21
N VAL A 154 -2.89 9.62 18.70
CA VAL A 154 -2.75 10.07 17.30
C VAL A 154 -1.32 10.53 17.01
N PHE A 155 -0.69 11.25 17.95
CA PHE A 155 0.71 11.67 17.82
C PHE A 155 1.67 10.47 17.82
N LYS A 156 1.45 9.54 18.74
CA LYS A 156 2.27 8.34 18.85
C LYS A 156 2.15 7.44 17.61
N ASP A 157 0.93 7.18 17.16
CA ASP A 157 0.68 6.38 15.95
C ASP A 157 1.40 7.01 14.74
N ARG A 158 1.42 8.35 14.63
CA ARG A 158 2.14 9.06 13.56
C ARG A 158 3.66 8.94 13.69
N GLU A 159 4.21 9.00 14.89
CA GLU A 159 5.65 8.75 15.13
C GLU A 159 6.03 7.32 14.73
N GLU A 160 5.21 6.34 15.09
CA GLU A 160 5.40 4.93 14.69
C GLU A 160 5.36 4.77 13.16
N ASN A 161 4.48 5.50 12.47
CA ASN A 161 4.42 5.52 10.99
C ASN A 161 5.69 6.10 10.37
N VAL A 162 6.23 7.20 10.93
CA VAL A 162 7.52 7.76 10.48
C VAL A 162 8.62 6.72 10.56
N LEU A 163 8.75 6.04 11.70
CA LEU A 163 9.76 5.00 11.90
C LEU A 163 9.55 3.81 10.94
N SER A 164 8.31 3.39 10.75
CA SER A 164 7.96 2.31 9.81
C SER A 164 8.39 2.63 8.37
N TYR A 165 8.13 3.86 7.91
CA TYR A 165 8.58 4.29 6.58
C TYR A 165 10.10 4.34 6.47
N VAL A 166 10.81 4.76 7.53
CA VAL A 166 12.29 4.75 7.53
C VAL A 166 12.84 3.34 7.43
N TYR A 167 12.29 2.38 8.17
CA TYR A 167 12.70 0.96 8.04
C TYR A 167 12.42 0.42 6.63
N SER A 168 11.26 0.74 6.07
CA SER A 168 10.90 0.36 4.70
C SER A 168 11.85 0.98 3.67
N ALA A 169 12.23 2.25 3.85
CA ALA A 169 13.19 2.93 3.00
C ALA A 169 14.58 2.25 3.04
N ARG A 170 15.07 1.91 4.24
CA ARG A 170 16.35 1.22 4.43
C ARG A 170 16.38 -0.15 3.74
N ASN A 171 15.32 -0.91 3.90
CA ASN A 171 15.19 -2.22 3.26
C ASN A 171 15.15 -2.09 1.72
N ALA A 172 14.40 -1.12 1.21
CA ALA A 172 14.34 -0.84 -0.21
C ALA A 172 15.70 -0.42 -0.78
N GLU A 173 16.44 0.45 -0.07
CA GLU A 173 17.79 0.88 -0.45
C GLU A 173 18.77 -0.31 -0.52
N LYS A 174 18.78 -1.17 0.51
CA LYS A 174 19.61 -2.38 0.54
C LYS A 174 19.31 -3.31 -0.63
N ALA A 175 18.06 -3.39 -1.03
CA ALA A 175 17.59 -4.19 -2.14
C ALA A 175 17.78 -3.52 -3.53
N GLY A 176 18.34 -2.30 -3.59
CA GLY A 176 18.51 -1.56 -4.83
C GLY A 176 17.21 -1.01 -5.43
N ARG A 177 16.09 -1.08 -4.70
CA ARG A 177 14.80 -0.48 -5.06
C ARG A 177 14.82 1.01 -4.71
N ILE A 178 15.48 1.79 -5.56
CA ILE A 178 15.81 3.19 -5.25
C ILE A 178 14.57 4.10 -5.32
N ASP A 179 13.63 3.82 -6.21
CA ASP A 179 12.33 4.47 -6.26
C ASP A 179 11.55 4.30 -4.94
N ALA A 180 11.46 3.09 -4.41
CA ALA A 180 10.81 2.82 -3.14
C ALA A 180 11.55 3.46 -1.95
N ALA A 181 12.89 3.42 -1.94
CA ALA A 181 13.69 4.05 -0.89
C ALA A 181 13.46 5.56 -0.83
N LEU A 182 13.52 6.26 -1.97
CA LEU A 182 13.26 7.69 -2.06
C LEU A 182 11.83 8.03 -1.62
N ARG A 183 10.84 7.28 -2.09
CA ARG A 183 9.43 7.42 -1.72
C ARG A 183 9.24 7.37 -0.21
N TYR A 184 9.69 6.30 0.44
CA TYR A 184 9.48 6.11 1.87
C TYR A 184 10.25 7.13 2.72
N TYR A 185 11.48 7.49 2.36
CA TYR A 185 12.19 8.57 3.05
C TYR A 185 11.47 9.91 2.92
N TYR A 186 11.00 10.24 1.72
CA TYR A 186 10.29 11.50 1.48
C TYR A 186 8.98 11.56 2.27
N TRP A 187 8.21 10.48 2.27
CA TRP A 187 6.96 10.39 3.03
C TRP A 187 7.21 10.45 4.54
N ALA A 188 8.22 9.75 5.04
CA ALA A 188 8.65 9.87 6.43
C ALA A 188 9.02 11.31 6.79
N SER A 189 9.74 12.03 5.93
CA SER A 189 10.09 13.44 6.12
C SER A 189 8.85 14.34 6.20
N CYS A 190 7.83 14.10 5.37
CA CYS A 190 6.58 14.85 5.40
C CYS A 190 5.81 14.61 6.71
N LEU A 191 5.64 13.35 7.12
CA LEU A 191 4.97 13.02 8.38
C LEU A 191 5.74 13.57 9.60
N LEU A 192 7.07 13.47 9.59
CA LEU A 192 7.92 13.97 10.66
C LEU A 192 7.68 15.46 10.92
N LYS A 193 7.56 16.28 9.86
CA LYS A 193 7.28 17.72 9.97
C LYS A 193 5.94 18.03 10.61
N SER A 194 5.02 17.07 10.62
CA SER A 194 3.71 17.22 11.23
C SER A 194 3.65 16.77 12.70
N LEU A 195 4.75 16.32 13.29
CA LEU A 195 4.84 15.95 14.70
C LEU A 195 5.02 17.18 15.59
N GLN A 196 4.59 17.09 16.86
CA GLN A 196 4.75 18.17 17.86
C GLN A 196 6.23 18.47 18.13
N ASN A 197 7.05 17.44 18.25
CA ASN A 197 8.48 17.51 18.57
C ASN A 197 9.31 16.71 17.58
N PRO A 198 9.40 17.12 16.30
CA PRO A 198 10.08 16.36 15.26
C PRO A 198 11.58 16.13 15.57
N SER A 199 12.24 17.06 16.26
CA SER A 199 13.66 16.97 16.64
C SER A 199 13.93 15.92 17.73
N GLN A 200 12.93 15.50 18.48
CA GLN A 200 13.06 14.44 19.49
C GLN A 200 12.97 13.04 18.90
N VAL A 201 12.40 12.89 17.72
CA VAL A 201 12.33 11.61 17.02
C VAL A 201 13.71 11.21 16.54
N LYS A 202 14.20 10.09 17.05
CA LYS A 202 15.56 9.60 16.78
C LYS A 202 15.53 8.22 16.19
N PHE A 203 16.34 8.02 15.18
CA PHE A 203 16.63 6.71 14.63
C PHE A 203 17.94 6.18 15.25
N SER A 204 17.94 4.90 15.66
CA SER A 204 19.13 4.27 16.21
C SER A 204 19.73 3.33 15.17
N GLU A 205 20.99 3.57 14.79
CA GLU A 205 21.75 2.73 13.89
C GLU A 205 23.13 2.48 14.49
N ASP A 206 23.53 1.23 14.60
CA ASP A 206 24.83 0.81 15.17
C ASP A 206 25.14 1.43 16.55
N GLY A 207 24.10 1.60 17.37
CA GLY A 207 24.20 2.21 18.71
C GLY A 207 24.27 3.74 18.72
N VAL A 208 24.28 4.39 17.57
CA VAL A 208 24.25 5.85 17.42
C VAL A 208 22.83 6.32 17.19
N LYS A 209 22.41 7.38 17.90
CA LYS A 209 21.08 7.98 17.76
C LYS A 209 21.16 9.24 16.91
N TYR A 210 20.47 9.23 15.77
CA TYR A 210 20.40 10.35 14.83
C TYR A 210 19.07 11.07 14.94
N PRO A 211 19.04 12.42 15.04
CA PRO A 211 17.82 13.20 14.89
C PRO A 211 17.27 13.03 13.47
N MET A 212 16.01 12.59 13.36
CA MET A 212 15.37 12.28 12.08
C MET A 212 15.25 13.49 11.16
N THR A 213 15.06 14.68 11.71
CA THR A 213 14.94 15.94 10.97
C THR A 213 16.18 16.24 10.11
N MET A 214 17.36 15.83 10.55
CA MET A 214 18.60 15.98 9.81
C MET A 214 18.95 14.74 9.00
N TRP A 215 18.70 13.58 9.58
CA TRP A 215 19.15 12.31 9.01
C TRP A 215 18.37 11.93 7.73
N ILE A 216 17.02 12.05 7.73
CA ILE A 216 16.22 11.68 6.54
C ILE A 216 16.57 12.53 5.31
N PRO A 217 16.62 13.87 5.37
CA PRO A 217 17.04 14.68 4.23
C PRO A 217 18.44 14.34 3.72
N GLU A 218 19.36 13.96 4.62
CA GLU A 218 20.71 13.55 4.24
C GLU A 218 20.69 12.20 3.50
N GLN A 219 19.88 11.24 3.95
CA GLN A 219 19.73 9.97 3.22
C GLN A 219 19.19 10.20 1.80
N ILE A 220 18.19 11.05 1.63
CA ILE A 220 17.64 11.39 0.30
C ILE A 220 18.72 12.01 -0.58
N ARG A 221 19.47 13.04 -0.08
CA ARG A 221 20.55 13.66 -0.84
C ARG A 221 21.65 12.67 -1.20
N SER A 222 22.05 11.83 -0.24
CA SER A 222 23.05 10.79 -0.45
C SER A 222 22.62 9.82 -1.56
N ILE A 223 21.38 9.32 -1.50
CA ILE A 223 20.88 8.42 -2.54
C ILE A 223 20.92 9.11 -3.90
N LEU A 224 20.33 10.31 -4.02
CA LEU A 224 20.27 11.05 -5.29
C LEU A 224 21.65 11.34 -5.88
N SER A 225 22.65 11.66 -5.02
CA SER A 225 24.02 11.95 -5.46
C SER A 225 24.81 10.72 -5.89
N LEU A 226 24.44 9.52 -5.40
CA LEU A 226 25.11 8.25 -5.70
C LEU A 226 24.51 7.50 -6.89
N ILE A 227 23.37 7.96 -7.41
CA ILE A 227 22.82 7.42 -8.65
C ILE A 227 23.68 7.91 -9.81
N LYS A 228 24.15 6.99 -10.64
CA LYS A 228 24.83 7.29 -11.90
C LYS A 228 23.95 6.85 -13.05
N VAL A 229 23.96 7.62 -14.13
CA VAL A 229 23.27 7.28 -15.37
C VAL A 229 24.23 7.41 -16.54
N GLU A 230 24.33 6.35 -17.32
CA GLU A 230 25.24 6.27 -18.45
C GLU A 230 24.47 5.89 -19.73
N VAL A 231 24.90 6.46 -20.86
CA VAL A 231 24.38 6.08 -22.16
C VAL A 231 25.12 4.85 -22.64
N THR A 232 24.39 3.74 -22.83
CA THR A 232 24.98 2.48 -23.32
C THR A 232 24.91 2.35 -24.84
N LYS A 233 23.88 2.97 -25.46
CA LYS A 233 23.66 2.91 -26.93
C LYS A 233 22.84 4.09 -27.40
N ILE A 234 23.09 4.54 -28.63
CA ILE A 234 22.26 5.51 -29.37
C ILE A 234 21.93 4.92 -30.73
N GLU A 235 20.64 4.81 -31.03
CA GLU A 235 20.11 4.36 -32.32
C GLU A 235 19.07 5.36 -32.83
N GLY A 236 19.48 6.24 -33.71
CA GLY A 236 18.60 7.32 -34.17
C GLY A 236 18.19 8.25 -33.03
N GLN A 237 16.91 8.28 -32.70
CA GLN A 237 16.36 9.04 -31.58
C GLN A 237 16.29 8.23 -30.27
N ASN A 238 16.52 6.92 -30.32
CA ASN A 238 16.49 6.05 -29.15
C ASN A 238 17.83 6.07 -28.42
N VAL A 239 17.76 6.29 -27.12
CA VAL A 239 18.92 6.33 -26.22
C VAL A 239 18.71 5.27 -25.15
N SER A 240 19.57 4.26 -25.14
CA SER A 240 19.60 3.23 -24.08
C SER A 240 20.42 3.72 -22.91
N LEU A 241 19.86 3.62 -21.71
CA LEU A 241 20.41 4.10 -20.46
C LEU A 241 20.68 2.96 -19.49
N MET A 242 21.75 3.12 -18.70
CA MET A 242 22.07 2.29 -17.56
C MET A 242 22.10 3.13 -16.30
N PHE A 243 21.31 2.75 -15.32
CA PHE A 243 21.26 3.37 -14.00
C PHE A 243 21.95 2.47 -12.98
N THR A 244 22.90 3.03 -12.24
CA THR A 244 23.59 2.34 -11.16
C THR A 244 23.49 3.11 -9.85
N TYR A 245 23.53 2.39 -8.74
CA TYR A 245 23.63 2.93 -7.39
C TYR A 245 24.72 2.17 -6.65
N LYS A 246 25.71 2.91 -6.11
CA LYS A 246 26.92 2.31 -5.51
C LYS A 246 27.59 1.29 -6.44
N ASP A 247 27.70 1.66 -7.71
CA ASP A 247 28.29 0.87 -8.81
C ASP A 247 27.59 -0.46 -9.13
N LYS A 248 26.37 -0.66 -8.62
CA LYS A 248 25.50 -1.80 -8.96
C LYS A 248 24.27 -1.31 -9.72
N PRO A 249 23.74 -2.08 -10.68
CA PRO A 249 22.47 -1.73 -11.31
C PRO A 249 21.37 -1.54 -10.26
N VAL A 250 20.55 -0.51 -10.42
CA VAL A 250 19.36 -0.32 -9.58
C VAL A 250 18.36 -1.43 -9.89
N THR A 251 17.70 -1.99 -8.89
CA THR A 251 16.60 -2.95 -9.14
C THR A 251 15.41 -2.23 -9.76
N SER A 252 15.07 -1.05 -9.23
CA SER A 252 14.04 -0.18 -9.78
C SER A 252 14.36 1.29 -9.51
N LEU A 253 13.98 2.17 -10.46
CA LEU A 253 14.11 3.62 -10.35
C LEU A 253 13.08 4.32 -11.23
N ASP A 254 12.30 5.22 -10.66
CA ASP A 254 11.36 6.07 -11.39
C ASP A 254 11.98 7.44 -11.71
N PHE A 255 11.79 7.91 -12.94
CA PHE A 255 12.37 9.18 -13.40
C PHE A 255 11.58 9.79 -14.55
N HIS A 256 11.87 11.06 -14.82
CA HIS A 256 11.46 11.80 -16.02
C HIS A 256 12.70 12.20 -16.82
N TYR A 257 12.59 12.35 -18.11
CA TYR A 257 13.66 12.89 -18.92
C TYR A 257 13.17 14.03 -19.80
N TRP A 258 14.06 14.95 -20.15
CA TRP A 258 13.78 16.04 -21.07
C TRP A 258 13.91 15.54 -22.49
N ASP A 259 12.79 15.49 -23.25
CA ASP A 259 12.72 14.92 -24.61
C ASP A 259 13.22 15.88 -25.70
N GLY A 260 13.65 17.09 -25.31
CA GLY A 260 14.01 18.20 -26.20
C GLY A 260 13.00 19.34 -26.17
N GLN A 261 11.80 19.14 -25.62
CA GLN A 261 10.75 20.16 -25.52
C GLN A 261 10.06 20.16 -24.15
N ASN A 262 9.81 18.99 -23.58
CA ASN A 262 9.15 18.83 -22.29
C ASN A 262 9.79 17.71 -21.48
N TYR A 263 9.54 17.71 -20.16
CA TYR A 263 9.78 16.52 -19.38
C TYR A 263 8.77 15.43 -19.76
N SER A 264 9.26 14.23 -19.89
CA SER A 264 8.45 13.03 -20.14
C SER A 264 7.51 12.74 -18.97
N ASN A 265 6.65 11.78 -19.15
CA ASN A 265 5.96 11.14 -18.04
C ASN A 265 6.92 10.25 -17.27
N ILE A 266 6.42 9.56 -16.23
CA ILE A 266 7.23 8.66 -15.41
C ILE A 266 7.68 7.45 -16.23
N PHE A 267 8.99 7.23 -16.25
CA PHE A 267 9.65 6.05 -16.76
C PHE A 267 10.21 5.25 -15.59
N SER A 268 9.95 3.95 -15.55
CA SER A 268 10.43 3.05 -14.49
C SER A 268 11.51 2.15 -15.07
N ALA A 269 12.76 2.42 -14.75
CA ALA A 269 13.89 1.54 -15.06
C ALA A 269 13.82 0.29 -14.20
N LYS A 270 14.21 -0.85 -14.77
CA LYS A 270 14.32 -2.14 -14.09
C LYS A 270 15.69 -2.72 -14.33
N ASP A 271 16.31 -3.24 -13.28
CA ASP A 271 17.65 -3.82 -13.31
C ASP A 271 18.68 -2.89 -13.99
N GLY A 272 18.53 -1.60 -13.73
CA GLY A 272 19.33 -0.52 -14.29
C GLY A 272 18.97 -0.11 -15.73
N MET A 273 18.12 -0.83 -16.44
CA MET A 273 17.90 -0.64 -17.87
C MET A 273 16.68 0.22 -18.18
N MET A 274 16.82 1.12 -19.15
CA MET A 274 15.71 1.82 -19.81
C MET A 274 16.15 2.36 -21.17
N GLU A 275 15.20 2.46 -22.07
CA GLU A 275 15.37 3.16 -23.35
C GLU A 275 14.39 4.33 -23.42
N VAL A 276 14.91 5.51 -23.78
CA VAL A 276 14.14 6.73 -23.95
C VAL A 276 14.20 7.17 -25.42
N GLU A 277 13.14 7.80 -25.90
CA GLU A 277 13.02 8.29 -27.27
C GLU A 277 13.05 9.83 -27.27
N MET A 278 14.08 10.40 -27.88
CA MET A 278 14.21 11.83 -28.05
C MET A 278 13.36 12.33 -29.21
N ARG A 279 12.88 13.55 -29.15
CA ARG A 279 12.16 14.15 -30.28
C ARG A 279 13.07 14.34 -31.48
N PRO A 280 12.54 14.29 -32.70
CA PRO A 280 13.31 14.58 -33.90
C PRO A 280 13.99 15.96 -33.80
N GLY A 281 15.30 15.97 -33.97
CA GLY A 281 16.13 17.18 -33.88
C GLY A 281 16.61 17.53 -32.46
N ALA A 282 16.16 16.83 -31.42
CA ALA A 282 16.69 16.99 -30.08
C ALA A 282 18.07 16.29 -29.95
N PRO A 283 18.99 16.83 -29.11
CA PRO A 283 20.29 16.23 -28.90
C PRO A 283 20.14 14.92 -28.13
N THR A 284 20.66 13.81 -28.69
CA THR A 284 20.70 12.49 -28.07
C THR A 284 21.91 12.29 -27.17
N ASN A 285 22.90 13.19 -27.26
CA ASN A 285 24.16 13.11 -26.54
C ASN A 285 24.21 13.98 -25.27
N LYS A 286 23.19 14.82 -25.05
CA LYS A 286 23.08 15.66 -23.86
C LYS A 286 21.63 15.99 -23.57
N PHE A 287 21.11 15.55 -22.43
CA PHE A 287 19.76 15.84 -21.96
C PHE A 287 19.67 15.72 -20.44
N ASN A 288 18.57 16.18 -19.85
CA ASN A 288 18.37 16.13 -18.41
C ASN A 288 17.45 14.98 -18.01
N ILE A 289 17.75 14.37 -16.87
CA ILE A 289 16.90 13.42 -16.16
C ILE A 289 16.54 14.03 -14.81
N GLN A 290 15.30 13.82 -14.39
CA GLN A 290 14.79 14.17 -13.08
C GLN A 290 14.29 12.91 -12.40
N TYR A 291 14.94 12.50 -11.31
CA TYR A 291 14.49 11.34 -10.51
C TYR A 291 13.20 11.69 -9.78
N GLU A 292 12.24 10.74 -9.77
CA GLU A 292 11.02 10.86 -8.96
C GLU A 292 11.33 10.50 -7.50
N TYR A 293 10.92 11.35 -6.57
CA TYR A 293 11.12 11.12 -5.14
C TYR A 293 9.89 11.46 -4.29
N GLU A 294 8.94 12.25 -4.80
CA GLU A 294 7.76 12.68 -4.06
C GLU A 294 6.63 11.64 -4.09
N PHE A 295 6.43 11.01 -5.22
CA PHE A 295 5.37 10.02 -5.47
C PHE A 295 3.97 10.52 -5.10
N LYS A 296 3.65 11.77 -5.46
CA LYS A 296 2.37 12.42 -5.14
C LYS A 296 1.13 11.62 -5.58
N SER A 297 1.22 10.92 -6.71
CA SER A 297 0.11 10.10 -7.20
C SER A 297 -0.21 8.91 -6.29
N GLN A 298 0.76 8.44 -5.52
CA GLN A 298 0.66 7.28 -4.64
C GLN A 298 0.31 7.66 -3.19
N MET A 299 0.44 8.94 -2.78
CA MET A 299 0.14 9.38 -1.40
C MET A 299 -1.31 9.09 -0.99
N ARG A 300 -2.23 8.95 -1.94
CA ARG A 300 -3.65 8.61 -1.69
C ARG A 300 -3.86 7.24 -1.08
N GLN A 301 -2.83 6.41 -1.05
CA GLN A 301 -2.86 5.08 -0.42
C GLN A 301 -2.94 5.18 1.10
N ASP A 302 -2.36 6.25 1.66
CA ASP A 302 -2.40 6.58 3.07
C ASP A 302 -3.06 7.96 3.25
N PRO A 303 -4.30 8.03 3.79
CA PRO A 303 -5.04 9.27 3.92
C PRO A 303 -4.42 10.25 4.91
N GLU A 304 -3.74 9.76 5.93
CA GLU A 304 -2.99 10.62 6.84
C GLU A 304 -1.84 11.28 6.09
N LEU A 305 -1.09 10.51 5.32
CA LEU A 305 -0.02 11.00 4.45
C LEU A 305 -0.56 11.98 3.40
N GLU A 306 -1.70 11.66 2.74
CA GLU A 306 -2.34 12.56 1.77
C GLU A 306 -2.67 13.92 2.38
N GLN A 307 -3.24 13.94 3.59
CA GLN A 307 -3.56 15.17 4.32
C GLN A 307 -2.30 15.98 4.62
N VAL A 308 -1.27 15.33 5.14
CA VAL A 308 0.00 15.97 5.50
C VAL A 308 0.70 16.53 4.27
N MET A 309 0.84 15.75 3.20
CA MET A 309 1.51 16.18 1.97
C MET A 309 0.77 17.31 1.23
N ASN A 310 -0.56 17.38 1.34
CA ASN A 310 -1.33 18.48 0.77
C ASN A 310 -1.12 19.82 1.52
N ILE A 311 -0.62 19.78 2.74
CA ILE A 311 -0.41 20.96 3.59
C ILE A 311 1.05 21.41 3.58
N PHE A 312 1.99 20.46 3.66
CA PHE A 312 3.41 20.79 3.68
C PHE A 312 3.94 20.95 2.25
N ASN A 313 4.65 22.05 2.04
CA ASN A 313 5.34 22.28 0.78
C ASN A 313 6.45 21.24 0.58
N THR A 314 6.62 20.84 -0.67
CA THR A 314 7.64 19.89 -1.07
C THR A 314 9.02 20.52 -1.00
N VAL A 315 10.01 19.75 -0.55
CA VAL A 315 11.43 20.15 -0.61
C VAL A 315 11.96 19.84 -2.00
N ASN A 316 12.58 20.82 -2.63
CA ASN A 316 13.23 20.61 -3.92
C ASN A 316 14.70 20.18 -3.69
N TYR A 317 15.02 18.94 -4.08
CA TYR A 317 16.39 18.42 -4.06
C TYR A 317 17.06 18.69 -5.41
N LYS A 318 18.10 19.50 -5.41
CA LYS A 318 18.87 19.83 -6.65
C LYS A 318 19.49 18.59 -7.27
N GLU A 319 19.90 17.64 -6.44
CA GLU A 319 20.51 16.37 -6.81
C GLU A 319 19.52 15.45 -7.56
N ALA A 320 18.22 15.72 -7.47
CA ALA A 320 17.21 14.96 -8.21
C ALA A 320 17.26 15.24 -9.72
N THR A 321 17.92 16.32 -10.17
CA THR A 321 18.07 16.64 -11.60
C THR A 321 19.54 16.52 -12.01
N VAL A 322 19.80 15.65 -12.98
CA VAL A 322 21.14 15.42 -13.52
C VAL A 322 21.17 15.63 -15.02
N THR A 323 22.32 16.12 -15.52
CA THR A 323 22.56 16.20 -16.97
C THR A 323 23.31 14.95 -17.41
N VAL A 324 22.70 14.18 -18.28
CA VAL A 324 23.32 13.02 -18.91
C VAL A 324 24.14 13.48 -20.10
N LEU A 325 25.38 13.02 -20.13
CA LEU A 325 26.30 13.22 -21.25
C LEU A 325 26.62 11.86 -21.86
N SER A 326 26.45 11.72 -23.17
CA SER A 326 26.94 10.52 -23.84
C SER A 326 28.45 10.53 -23.84
N GLY A 327 29.03 9.54 -23.17
CA GLY A 327 30.48 9.32 -23.18
C GLY A 327 31.01 8.99 -24.58
N ASN A 328 32.34 8.92 -24.69
CA ASN A 328 32.97 8.46 -25.91
C ASN A 328 32.71 6.95 -26.15
N LYS A 329 33.04 6.42 -27.34
CA LYS A 329 32.78 5.00 -27.68
C LYS A 329 33.41 3.99 -26.69
N SER A 330 34.51 4.35 -26.02
CA SER A 330 35.16 3.48 -25.02
C SER A 330 34.37 3.44 -23.70
N GLU A 331 33.84 4.56 -23.24
CA GLU A 331 32.98 4.66 -22.06
C GLU A 331 31.63 3.94 -22.29
N GLN A 332 31.03 4.12 -23.48
CA GLN A 332 29.82 3.37 -23.87
C GLN A 332 30.07 1.85 -23.88
N LYS A 333 31.23 1.40 -24.37
CA LYS A 333 31.61 0.00 -24.36
C LYS A 333 31.82 -0.55 -22.95
N GLN A 334 32.38 0.29 -22.06
CA GLN A 334 32.56 -0.06 -20.65
C GLN A 334 31.20 -0.15 -19.92
N ALA A 335 30.32 0.82 -20.12
CA ALA A 335 28.95 0.80 -19.57
C ALA A 335 28.18 -0.41 -20.09
N GLN A 336 28.34 -0.77 -21.36
CA GLN A 336 27.72 -1.97 -21.94
C GLN A 336 28.33 -3.27 -21.39
N ALA A 337 29.62 -3.30 -21.05
CA ALA A 337 30.26 -4.44 -20.40
C ALA A 337 29.76 -4.61 -18.94
N VAL A 338 29.58 -3.51 -18.22
CA VAL A 338 28.96 -3.51 -16.87
C VAL A 338 27.52 -4.02 -16.95
N LEU A 339 26.76 -3.59 -17.94
CA LEU A 339 25.41 -4.08 -18.21
C LEU A 339 25.42 -5.59 -18.48
N GLN A 340 26.30 -6.07 -19.34
CA GLN A 340 26.43 -7.50 -19.64
C GLN A 340 26.84 -8.33 -18.43
N ALA A 341 27.77 -7.83 -17.61
CA ALA A 341 28.15 -8.48 -16.35
C ALA A 341 26.99 -8.51 -15.37
N ALA A 342 26.24 -7.42 -15.25
CA ALA A 342 25.08 -7.34 -14.38
C ALA A 342 23.94 -8.26 -14.83
N VAL A 343 23.69 -8.34 -16.15
CA VAL A 343 22.68 -9.28 -16.72
C VAL A 343 23.12 -10.72 -16.54
N SER A 344 24.42 -11.04 -16.65
CA SER A 344 24.93 -12.37 -16.35
C SER A 344 24.87 -12.71 -14.86
N ASP A 345 24.98 -11.72 -13.97
CA ASP A 345 24.84 -11.88 -12.51
C ASP A 345 23.36 -11.91 -12.05
N MET A 346 22.42 -11.50 -12.93
CA MET A 346 20.98 -11.71 -12.74
C MET A 346 20.58 -13.18 -12.90
N GLY A 347 21.51 -14.06 -13.21
CA GLY A 347 21.31 -15.51 -13.23
C GLY A 347 20.71 -15.95 -11.91
N MET A 348 19.71 -16.82 -12.00
CA MET A 348 19.18 -17.50 -10.83
C MET A 348 20.34 -18.11 -10.06
N ALA A 349 20.25 -18.02 -8.72
CA ALA A 349 21.26 -18.55 -7.82
C ALA A 349 21.76 -19.93 -8.32
N THR A 350 22.99 -20.19 -8.06
CA THR A 350 23.90 -21.25 -8.50
C THR A 350 23.36 -22.70 -8.53
N HIS A 351 22.08 -22.91 -8.29
CA HIS A 351 21.48 -24.23 -8.02
C HIS A 351 20.49 -24.73 -9.07
N ALA A 352 19.92 -23.86 -9.94
CA ALA A 352 19.09 -24.34 -11.03
C ALA A 352 19.96 -24.97 -12.14
N VAL A 353 19.57 -26.11 -12.64
CA VAL A 353 20.33 -26.81 -13.70
C VAL A 353 20.29 -25.95 -14.96
N GLN A 354 21.43 -25.34 -15.30
CA GLN A 354 21.59 -24.64 -16.56
C GLN A 354 21.65 -25.64 -17.71
N VAL A 355 20.91 -25.38 -18.78
CA VAL A 355 20.97 -26.18 -20.00
C VAL A 355 22.29 -25.91 -20.72
N ALA A 356 23.13 -26.94 -20.84
CA ALA A 356 24.35 -26.84 -21.61
C ALA A 356 24.03 -26.76 -23.11
N GLN A 357 24.51 -25.71 -23.79
CA GLN A 357 24.40 -25.51 -25.24
C GLN A 357 22.97 -25.49 -25.82
N PRO A 358 22.14 -24.53 -25.46
CA PRO A 358 20.73 -24.48 -25.89
C PRO A 358 20.55 -23.91 -27.31
N LYS A 359 21.34 -24.39 -28.31
CA LYS A 359 21.40 -23.80 -29.66
C LYS A 359 20.05 -23.68 -30.37
N ALA A 360 19.18 -24.67 -30.23
CA ALA A 360 17.85 -24.65 -30.84
C ALA A 360 16.98 -23.57 -30.18
N PHE A 361 16.96 -23.52 -28.85
CA PHE A 361 16.20 -22.55 -28.08
C PHE A 361 16.68 -21.11 -28.33
N VAL A 362 18.02 -20.88 -28.38
CA VAL A 362 18.60 -19.57 -28.72
C VAL A 362 18.09 -19.10 -30.07
N LYS A 363 18.18 -19.99 -31.12
CA LYS A 363 17.71 -19.67 -32.46
C LYS A 363 16.21 -19.30 -32.49
N ASN A 364 15.39 -20.02 -31.71
CA ASN A 364 13.96 -19.75 -31.63
C ASN A 364 13.70 -18.39 -30.95
N ILE A 365 14.37 -18.08 -29.84
CA ILE A 365 14.25 -16.76 -29.18
C ILE A 365 14.77 -15.64 -30.07
N ASP A 366 15.88 -15.83 -30.80
CA ASP A 366 16.38 -14.81 -31.73
C ASP A 366 15.36 -14.47 -32.82
N LYS A 367 14.63 -15.48 -33.34
CA LYS A 367 13.51 -15.24 -34.27
C LYS A 367 12.36 -14.46 -33.61
N VAL A 368 11.98 -14.86 -32.39
CA VAL A 368 10.92 -14.15 -31.63
C VAL A 368 11.32 -12.69 -31.36
N VAL A 369 12.55 -12.44 -30.92
CA VAL A 369 13.09 -11.09 -30.72
C VAL A 369 13.07 -10.28 -32.02
N SER A 370 13.45 -10.89 -33.14
CA SER A 370 13.42 -10.25 -34.44
C SER A 370 11.99 -9.91 -34.88
N ALA A 371 11.04 -10.83 -34.67
CA ALA A 371 9.62 -10.61 -34.98
C ALA A 371 9.03 -9.47 -34.13
N ILE A 372 9.40 -9.37 -32.86
CA ILE A 372 8.97 -8.26 -31.98
C ILE A 372 9.53 -6.92 -32.50
N LYS A 373 10.84 -6.88 -32.87
CA LYS A 373 11.48 -5.66 -33.41
C LYS A 373 10.85 -5.22 -34.71
N GLN A 374 10.43 -6.16 -35.56
CA GLN A 374 9.81 -5.89 -36.86
C GLN A 374 8.28 -5.74 -36.79
N LYS A 375 7.67 -6.03 -35.62
CA LYS A 375 6.21 -6.09 -35.43
C LYS A 375 5.50 -7.10 -36.34
N ASP A 376 6.23 -8.15 -36.75
CA ASP A 376 5.72 -9.25 -37.56
C ASP A 376 5.54 -10.52 -36.69
N TYR A 377 4.53 -10.47 -35.83
CA TYR A 377 4.30 -11.49 -34.83
C TYR A 377 3.86 -12.85 -35.40
N GLN A 378 3.13 -12.79 -36.53
CA GLN A 378 2.62 -14.01 -37.18
C GLN A 378 3.75 -14.88 -37.79
N SER A 379 4.88 -14.28 -38.18
CA SER A 379 6.01 -14.99 -38.77
C SER A 379 6.66 -16.03 -37.85
N VAL A 380 6.35 -15.99 -36.54
CA VAL A 380 6.91 -16.92 -35.54
C VAL A 380 5.85 -17.83 -34.90
N ALA A 381 4.62 -17.82 -35.39
CA ALA A 381 3.52 -18.59 -34.81
C ALA A 381 3.83 -20.12 -34.76
N ASP A 382 4.61 -20.60 -35.71
CA ASP A 382 5.06 -22.00 -35.77
C ASP A 382 6.03 -22.39 -34.65
N LEU A 383 6.64 -21.44 -33.96
CA LEU A 383 7.52 -21.70 -32.82
C LEU A 383 6.75 -21.90 -31.50
N PHE A 384 5.45 -21.67 -31.51
CA PHE A 384 4.60 -21.71 -30.33
C PHE A 384 3.61 -22.89 -30.38
N THR A 385 3.13 -23.29 -29.21
CA THR A 385 1.86 -23.98 -29.12
C THR A 385 0.71 -23.00 -29.36
N ALA A 386 -0.50 -23.48 -29.62
CA ALA A 386 -1.65 -22.58 -29.82
C ALA A 386 -1.90 -21.68 -28.60
N GLU A 387 -1.79 -22.22 -27.39
CA GLU A 387 -1.93 -21.46 -26.15
C GLU A 387 -0.76 -20.51 -25.94
N GLY A 388 0.48 -20.97 -26.14
CA GLY A 388 1.67 -20.13 -26.04
C GLY A 388 1.62 -18.94 -26.99
N PHE A 389 1.15 -19.14 -28.23
CA PHE A 389 0.99 -18.05 -29.18
C PHE A 389 -0.09 -17.04 -28.77
N ALA A 390 -1.21 -17.52 -28.24
CA ALA A 390 -2.26 -16.64 -27.72
C ALA A 390 -1.76 -15.79 -26.53
N MET A 391 -0.88 -16.34 -25.69
CA MET A 391 -0.23 -15.58 -24.60
C MET A 391 0.76 -14.56 -25.16
N PHE A 392 1.60 -14.96 -26.11
CA PHE A 392 2.56 -14.10 -26.78
C PHE A 392 1.86 -12.91 -27.47
N ASP A 393 0.78 -13.17 -28.20
CA ASP A 393 -0.01 -12.14 -28.88
C ASP A 393 -0.58 -11.12 -27.88
N LYS A 394 -1.14 -11.58 -26.74
CA LYS A 394 -1.57 -10.69 -25.66
C LYS A 394 -0.41 -9.88 -25.07
N LEU A 395 0.76 -10.49 -24.89
CA LEU A 395 1.93 -9.83 -24.32
C LEU A 395 2.46 -8.72 -25.24
N VAL A 396 2.62 -8.99 -26.53
CA VAL A 396 3.15 -7.97 -27.47
C VAL A 396 2.18 -6.82 -27.72
N HIS A 397 0.88 -7.06 -27.49
CA HIS A 397 -0.17 -6.03 -27.53
C HIS A 397 -0.47 -5.38 -26.16
N TYR A 398 0.16 -5.87 -25.09
CA TYR A 398 0.15 -5.23 -23.79
C TYR A 398 1.05 -3.99 -23.80
N GLY A 399 0.54 -2.87 -24.22
CA GLY A 399 1.32 -1.67 -24.54
C GLY A 399 2.09 -1.82 -25.86
N ASN A 400 2.95 -0.87 -26.15
CA ASN A 400 3.84 -0.92 -27.32
C ASN A 400 5.13 -1.66 -26.94
N ALA A 401 5.10 -2.98 -26.97
CA ALA A 401 6.21 -3.83 -26.55
C ALA A 401 7.43 -3.69 -27.46
N THR A 402 8.61 -3.49 -26.89
CA THR A 402 9.89 -3.45 -27.58
C THR A 402 10.96 -4.18 -26.76
N VAL A 403 11.81 -4.98 -27.42
CA VAL A 403 12.94 -5.64 -26.77
C VAL A 403 14.08 -4.66 -26.57
N LEU A 404 14.63 -4.60 -25.37
CA LEU A 404 15.76 -3.73 -25.04
C LEU A 404 17.10 -4.40 -25.36
N GLY A 405 17.93 -3.70 -26.09
CA GLY A 405 19.31 -4.12 -26.37
C GLY A 405 19.42 -5.50 -27.07
N ASN A 406 20.48 -6.20 -26.72
CA ASN A 406 20.71 -7.61 -27.11
C ASN A 406 20.66 -8.44 -25.83
N PRO A 407 19.56 -9.18 -25.57
CA PRO A 407 19.41 -9.93 -24.33
C PRO A 407 20.47 -11.01 -24.19
N VAL A 408 20.97 -11.18 -22.97
CA VAL A 408 21.84 -12.31 -22.61
C VAL A 408 20.94 -13.43 -22.11
N LEU A 409 20.62 -14.35 -23.03
CA LEU A 409 19.68 -15.43 -22.77
C LEU A 409 20.24 -16.45 -21.77
N GLN A 410 19.41 -16.82 -20.79
CA GLN A 410 19.71 -17.83 -19.80
C GLN A 410 18.65 -18.94 -19.87
N PHE A 411 19.08 -20.20 -19.85
CA PHE A 411 18.19 -21.34 -19.98
C PHE A 411 18.32 -22.27 -18.78
N TYR A 412 17.18 -22.66 -18.24
CA TYR A 412 17.06 -23.53 -17.07
C TYR A 412 16.13 -24.68 -17.33
N GLN A 413 16.43 -25.84 -16.76
CA GLN A 413 15.57 -27.01 -16.83
C GLN A 413 14.62 -27.07 -15.64
N LEU A 414 13.33 -27.36 -15.91
CA LEU A 414 12.31 -27.66 -14.92
C LEU A 414 11.50 -28.87 -15.39
N GLY A 415 11.81 -30.04 -14.86
CA GLY A 415 11.23 -31.29 -15.35
C GLY A 415 11.56 -31.50 -16.82
N ASP A 416 10.55 -31.67 -17.64
CA ASP A 416 10.63 -31.82 -19.12
C ASP A 416 10.67 -30.47 -19.86
N ARG A 417 10.52 -29.35 -19.15
CA ARG A 417 10.44 -28.00 -19.70
C ARG A 417 11.77 -27.27 -19.65
N THR A 418 12.02 -26.45 -20.66
CA THR A 418 13.15 -25.52 -20.69
C THR A 418 12.65 -24.09 -20.60
N ILE A 419 13.13 -23.32 -19.62
CA ILE A 419 12.75 -21.93 -19.40
C ILE A 419 13.87 -21.01 -19.86
N CYS A 420 13.58 -20.14 -20.82
CA CYS A 420 14.45 -19.02 -21.21
C CYS A 420 14.11 -17.79 -20.39
N ARG A 421 15.11 -17.13 -19.79
CA ARG A 421 14.98 -15.91 -19.00
C ARG A 421 15.85 -14.79 -19.55
N SER A 422 15.65 -13.60 -19.01
CA SER A 422 16.47 -12.41 -19.27
C SER A 422 16.24 -11.81 -20.65
N VAL A 423 14.97 -11.75 -21.09
CA VAL A 423 14.56 -10.96 -22.25
C VAL A 423 13.88 -9.67 -21.78
N PRO A 424 14.67 -8.59 -21.56
CA PRO A 424 14.10 -7.34 -21.07
C PRO A 424 13.29 -6.66 -22.16
N MET A 425 12.06 -6.28 -21.83
CA MET A 425 11.14 -5.62 -22.74
C MET A 425 10.58 -4.36 -22.12
N LYS A 426 10.51 -3.27 -22.92
CA LYS A 426 9.85 -2.02 -22.56
C LYS A 426 8.42 -2.06 -23.05
N PHE A 427 7.50 -1.66 -22.17
CA PHE A 427 6.08 -1.51 -22.43
C PHE A 427 5.69 -0.05 -22.24
N THR A 428 5.00 0.53 -23.23
CA THR A 428 4.62 1.95 -23.24
C THR A 428 3.12 2.10 -23.46
N PHE A 429 2.47 2.82 -22.55
CA PHE A 429 1.02 3.06 -22.53
C PHE A 429 0.74 4.53 -22.85
N LYS A 430 0.18 4.80 -24.03
CA LYS A 430 0.00 6.16 -24.54
C LYS A 430 -1.05 6.95 -23.78
N ASN A 431 -2.15 6.32 -23.38
CA ASN A 431 -3.27 7.02 -22.71
C ASN A 431 -2.88 7.43 -21.28
N ASN A 432 -2.14 6.60 -20.57
CA ASN A 432 -1.67 6.87 -19.22
C ASN A 432 -0.23 7.40 -19.17
N LYS A 433 0.41 7.54 -20.34
CA LYS A 433 1.72 8.14 -20.48
C LYS A 433 2.75 7.51 -19.53
N ARG A 434 2.72 6.20 -19.39
CA ARG A 434 3.64 5.42 -18.54
C ARG A 434 4.44 4.44 -19.37
N SER A 435 5.71 4.30 -19.00
CA SER A 435 6.60 3.28 -19.57
C SER A 435 7.34 2.55 -18.46
N PHE A 436 7.43 1.25 -18.58
CA PHE A 436 8.20 0.41 -17.66
C PHE A 436 8.87 -0.76 -18.37
N VAL A 437 9.86 -1.34 -17.72
CA VAL A 437 10.58 -2.52 -18.20
C VAL A 437 10.13 -3.73 -17.40
N GLU A 438 9.91 -4.84 -18.09
CA GLU A 438 9.69 -6.15 -17.52
C GLU A 438 10.64 -7.16 -18.15
N ASP A 439 11.16 -8.07 -17.35
CA ASP A 439 11.81 -9.26 -17.85
C ASP A 439 10.74 -10.23 -18.36
N VAL A 440 10.96 -10.80 -19.56
CA VAL A 440 10.04 -11.77 -20.13
C VAL A 440 10.70 -13.13 -20.15
N THR A 441 9.97 -14.14 -19.70
CA THR A 441 10.38 -15.53 -19.71
C THR A 441 9.59 -16.30 -20.76
N PHE A 442 10.23 -17.29 -21.38
CA PHE A 442 9.64 -18.18 -22.38
C PHE A 442 9.84 -19.61 -21.92
N THR A 443 8.76 -20.37 -21.78
CA THR A 443 8.81 -21.79 -21.41
C THR A 443 8.61 -22.66 -22.65
N PHE A 444 9.53 -23.53 -22.90
CA PHE A 444 9.49 -24.50 -23.98
C PHE A 444 9.07 -25.87 -23.45
N ASN A 445 8.24 -26.58 -24.20
CA ASN A 445 7.88 -27.96 -23.96
C ASN A 445 8.91 -28.95 -24.59
N GLU A 446 8.66 -30.25 -24.48
CA GLU A 446 9.49 -31.30 -25.04
C GLU A 446 9.67 -31.23 -26.58
N ASP A 447 8.66 -30.69 -27.28
CA ASP A 447 8.70 -30.49 -28.74
C ASP A 447 9.45 -29.23 -29.17
N GLU A 448 10.17 -28.58 -28.27
CA GLU A 448 10.86 -27.28 -28.47
C GLU A 448 9.91 -26.14 -28.89
N LYS A 449 8.59 -26.27 -28.62
CA LYS A 449 7.59 -25.21 -28.82
C LYS A 449 7.46 -24.36 -27.58
N ILE A 450 7.31 -23.05 -27.76
CA ILE A 450 7.01 -22.14 -26.65
C ILE A 450 5.54 -22.34 -26.23
N GLU A 451 5.33 -22.88 -25.05
CA GLU A 451 4.00 -23.14 -24.50
C GLU A 451 3.50 -22.03 -23.58
N SER A 452 4.42 -21.23 -23.05
CA SER A 452 4.06 -20.15 -22.11
C SER A 452 5.03 -18.97 -22.21
N VAL A 453 4.50 -17.77 -21.96
CA VAL A 453 5.27 -16.55 -21.77
C VAL A 453 4.83 -15.88 -20.48
N ALA A 454 5.78 -15.37 -19.69
CA ALA A 454 5.46 -14.74 -18.43
C ALA A 454 6.36 -13.52 -18.13
N PHE A 455 5.89 -12.61 -17.29
CA PHE A 455 6.71 -11.55 -16.69
C PHE A 455 7.51 -12.13 -15.54
N GLY A 456 8.82 -12.06 -15.64
CA GLY A 456 9.75 -12.55 -14.63
C GLY A 456 9.60 -11.83 -13.30
N LEU A 457 9.98 -12.50 -12.22
CA LEU A 457 10.08 -11.90 -10.90
C LEU A 457 11.22 -10.89 -10.85
N ASP A 458 11.05 -9.87 -10.02
CA ASP A 458 12.14 -8.95 -9.70
C ASP A 458 13.27 -9.67 -8.96
N LYS A 459 14.51 -9.14 -9.08
CA LYS A 459 15.70 -9.77 -8.51
C LYS A 459 15.51 -10.09 -7.02
N THR A 460 14.98 -9.16 -6.24
CA THR A 460 14.75 -9.36 -4.79
C THR A 460 13.79 -10.49 -4.49
N ALA A 461 12.66 -10.55 -5.19
CA ALA A 461 11.68 -11.62 -5.02
C ALA A 461 12.28 -13.00 -5.39
N ARG A 462 13.10 -13.02 -6.43
CA ARG A 462 13.81 -14.21 -6.88
C ARG A 462 14.88 -14.64 -5.87
N ASP A 463 15.69 -13.69 -5.38
CA ASP A 463 16.71 -13.95 -4.36
C ASP A 463 16.08 -14.48 -3.06
N ASP A 464 14.94 -13.98 -2.65
CA ASP A 464 14.18 -14.49 -1.50
C ASP A 464 13.78 -15.98 -1.68
N ILE A 465 13.47 -16.40 -2.89
CA ILE A 465 13.08 -17.79 -3.19
C ILE A 465 14.31 -18.70 -3.24
N PHE A 466 15.39 -18.26 -3.91
CA PHE A 466 16.53 -19.13 -4.24
C PHE A 466 17.68 -19.07 -3.24
N GLN A 467 17.91 -17.94 -2.54
CA GLN A 467 19.08 -17.77 -1.68
C GLN A 467 18.82 -18.09 -0.20
N ARG A 468 17.57 -18.18 0.24
CA ARG A 468 17.29 -18.53 1.64
C ARG A 468 17.61 -19.99 1.92
N GLU A 469 18.29 -20.24 3.03
CA GLU A 469 18.43 -21.60 3.59
C GLU A 469 17.04 -22.10 4.02
N ALA A 470 16.44 -22.94 3.22
CA ALA A 470 15.17 -23.57 3.52
C ALA A 470 15.25 -25.07 3.15
N PRO A 471 14.60 -25.96 3.93
CA PRO A 471 14.72 -27.41 3.79
C PRO A 471 13.94 -28.00 2.60
N TRP A 472 13.67 -27.22 1.58
CA TRP A 472 12.93 -27.64 0.39
C TRP A 472 13.82 -27.72 -0.85
N SER A 473 13.41 -28.58 -1.79
CA SER A 473 14.19 -28.89 -2.99
C SER A 473 14.28 -27.67 -3.92
N GLU A 474 15.26 -27.70 -4.80
CA GLU A 474 15.43 -26.69 -5.85
C GLU A 474 14.28 -26.70 -6.83
N ASP A 475 13.74 -27.88 -7.14
CA ASP A 475 12.55 -28.01 -7.98
C ASP A 475 11.35 -27.28 -7.39
N SER A 476 11.11 -27.42 -6.07
CA SER A 476 10.06 -26.66 -5.38
C SER A 476 10.26 -25.14 -5.50
N ARG A 477 11.49 -24.65 -5.46
CA ARG A 477 11.81 -23.23 -5.63
C ARG A 477 11.48 -22.75 -7.05
N MET A 478 11.84 -23.53 -8.06
CA MET A 478 11.50 -23.24 -9.45
C MET A 478 9.99 -23.23 -9.68
N VAL A 479 9.27 -24.21 -9.11
CA VAL A 479 7.81 -24.28 -9.18
C VAL A 479 7.16 -23.04 -8.57
N ILE A 480 7.61 -22.62 -7.40
CA ILE A 480 7.10 -21.41 -6.74
C ILE A 480 7.39 -20.16 -7.59
N ALA A 481 8.61 -20.01 -8.09
CA ALA A 481 8.96 -18.87 -8.93
C ALA A 481 8.11 -18.84 -10.20
N THR A 482 7.97 -19.97 -10.89
CA THR A 482 7.15 -20.09 -12.10
C THR A 482 5.66 -19.80 -11.81
N PHE A 483 5.13 -20.31 -10.69
CA PHE A 483 3.76 -20.00 -10.26
C PHE A 483 3.54 -18.51 -10.04
N LEU A 484 4.43 -17.84 -9.32
CA LEU A 484 4.32 -16.39 -9.03
C LEU A 484 4.46 -15.55 -10.31
N GLU A 485 5.32 -15.96 -11.24
CA GLU A 485 5.47 -15.33 -12.56
C GLU A 485 4.20 -15.45 -13.39
N ASN A 486 3.61 -16.64 -13.44
CA ASN A 486 2.33 -16.87 -14.13
C ASN A 486 1.18 -16.12 -13.46
N TYR A 487 1.13 -16.09 -12.14
CA TYR A 487 0.13 -15.32 -11.37
C TYR A 487 0.21 -13.83 -11.71
N LYS A 488 1.39 -13.22 -11.57
CA LYS A 488 1.65 -11.83 -11.94
C LYS A 488 1.23 -11.54 -13.38
N THR A 489 1.63 -12.40 -14.31
CA THR A 489 1.35 -12.27 -15.75
C THR A 489 -0.14 -12.36 -16.05
N ALA A 490 -0.85 -13.26 -15.37
CA ALA A 490 -2.29 -13.42 -15.58
C ALA A 490 -3.08 -12.15 -15.21
N PHE A 491 -2.68 -11.43 -14.19
CA PHE A 491 -3.25 -10.12 -13.86
C PHE A 491 -2.89 -9.07 -14.92
N ALA A 492 -1.64 -8.99 -15.31
CA ALA A 492 -1.18 -8.03 -16.31
C ALA A 492 -1.88 -8.23 -17.66
N LEU A 493 -1.90 -9.45 -18.16
CA LEU A 493 -2.54 -9.82 -19.43
C LEU A 493 -4.05 -10.10 -19.30
N LYS A 494 -4.64 -9.86 -18.12
CA LYS A 494 -6.08 -9.98 -17.85
C LYS A 494 -6.65 -11.36 -18.18
N ARG A 495 -5.91 -12.43 -17.85
CA ARG A 495 -6.29 -13.83 -18.11
C ARG A 495 -7.23 -14.36 -17.01
N LEU A 496 -8.50 -13.96 -17.06
CA LEU A 496 -9.52 -14.37 -16.09
C LEU A 496 -9.74 -15.88 -16.04
N ASP A 497 -9.69 -16.55 -17.18
CA ASP A 497 -9.77 -18.01 -17.33
C ASP A 497 -8.70 -18.73 -16.50
N TYR A 498 -7.45 -18.31 -16.65
CA TYR A 498 -6.33 -18.84 -15.88
C TYR A 498 -6.47 -18.50 -14.39
N ILE A 499 -6.79 -17.24 -14.04
CA ILE A 499 -6.99 -16.87 -12.63
C ILE A 499 -8.10 -17.72 -12.01
N ARG A 500 -9.21 -17.96 -12.72
CA ARG A 500 -10.30 -18.83 -12.26
C ARG A 500 -9.81 -20.28 -12.04
N SER A 501 -8.99 -20.80 -12.92
CA SER A 501 -8.52 -22.20 -12.84
C SER A 501 -7.58 -22.47 -11.68
N ILE A 502 -6.80 -21.48 -11.24
CA ILE A 502 -5.85 -21.65 -10.14
C ILE A 502 -6.44 -21.47 -8.74
N PHE A 503 -7.71 -21.08 -8.60
CA PHE A 503 -8.38 -21.02 -7.31
C PHE A 503 -9.19 -22.28 -7.05
N ASP A 504 -9.09 -22.81 -5.83
CA ASP A 504 -9.99 -23.85 -5.32
C ASP A 504 -11.44 -23.34 -5.34
N ASP A 505 -12.39 -24.22 -5.54
CA ASP A 505 -13.81 -23.83 -5.53
C ASP A 505 -14.26 -23.33 -4.16
N ASP A 506 -13.67 -23.88 -3.09
CA ASP A 506 -13.90 -23.49 -1.70
C ASP A 506 -12.84 -22.53 -1.17
N ALA A 507 -12.07 -21.85 -2.06
CA ALA A 507 -11.00 -20.96 -1.65
C ALA A 507 -11.47 -19.85 -0.70
N ILE A 508 -10.71 -19.62 0.35
CA ILE A 508 -10.91 -18.49 1.26
C ILE A 508 -10.23 -17.26 0.67
N ILE A 509 -11.04 -16.30 0.23
CA ILE A 509 -10.53 -15.05 -0.36
C ILE A 509 -10.94 -13.90 0.54
N ILE A 510 -9.94 -13.21 1.11
CA ILE A 510 -10.14 -12.05 1.99
C ILE A 510 -9.45 -10.84 1.36
N VAL A 511 -10.21 -9.76 1.20
CA VAL A 511 -9.71 -8.50 0.65
C VAL A 511 -9.94 -7.40 1.66
N GLY A 512 -8.86 -6.75 2.08
CA GLY A 512 -8.90 -5.56 2.92
C GLY A 512 -9.17 -4.34 2.05
N HIS A 513 -10.25 -3.63 2.31
CA HIS A 513 -10.57 -2.36 1.68
C HIS A 513 -10.42 -1.24 2.69
N VAL A 514 -9.68 -0.22 2.36
CA VAL A 514 -9.74 1.06 3.06
C VAL A 514 -11.09 1.69 2.71
N THR A 515 -12.05 1.60 3.62
CA THR A 515 -13.36 2.21 3.41
C THR A 515 -13.25 3.71 3.64
N LYS A 516 -13.19 4.46 2.56
CA LYS A 516 -13.57 5.87 2.59
C LYS A 516 -15.09 5.91 2.69
N GLN A 517 -15.63 6.40 3.81
CA GLN A 517 -17.08 6.66 3.84
C GLN A 517 -17.37 7.65 2.71
N ALA A 518 -18.20 7.21 1.77
CA ALA A 518 -18.64 8.04 0.68
C ALA A 518 -19.17 9.36 1.25
N ARG A 519 -18.57 10.47 0.84
CA ARG A 519 -19.15 11.80 1.02
C ARG A 519 -20.57 11.73 0.45
N LYS A 520 -21.57 11.62 1.31
CA LYS A 520 -22.88 12.14 0.93
C LYS A 520 -22.63 13.61 0.65
N LYS A 521 -22.86 14.01 -0.59
CA LYS A 521 -22.85 15.40 -1.05
C LYS A 521 -23.95 16.17 -0.30
N ASN A 522 -23.71 16.48 0.96
CA ASN A 522 -24.43 17.50 1.70
C ASN A 522 -23.36 18.52 2.04
N GLU A 523 -23.44 19.67 1.42
CA GLU A 523 -22.56 20.82 1.57
C GLU A 523 -22.38 21.29 3.03
N ASP A 524 -23.09 20.68 3.98
CA ASP A 524 -23.16 21.06 5.38
C ASP A 524 -22.44 20.14 6.38
N GLN A 525 -21.73 19.10 5.94
CA GLN A 525 -20.88 18.28 6.81
C GLN A 525 -19.47 18.17 6.23
N PRO A 526 -18.58 19.10 6.56
CA PRO A 526 -17.17 18.85 6.43
C PRO A 526 -16.78 17.85 7.52
N PHE A 527 -16.17 16.73 7.13
CA PHE A 527 -15.37 15.86 7.98
C PHE A 527 -16.09 14.86 8.90
N ILE A 528 -16.25 13.64 8.45
CA ILE A 528 -16.01 12.42 9.23
C ILE A 528 -15.65 11.33 8.22
N GLU A 529 -14.39 11.01 8.06
CA GLU A 529 -13.95 9.78 7.43
C GLU A 529 -13.28 8.94 8.51
N ASN A 530 -13.97 7.93 9.02
CA ASN A 530 -13.34 6.83 9.71
C ASN A 530 -12.78 5.90 8.65
N GLU A 531 -11.47 5.92 8.46
CA GLU A 531 -10.82 4.87 7.72
C GLU A 531 -10.72 3.65 8.62
N MET A 532 -11.52 2.69 8.29
CA MET A 532 -11.40 1.35 8.81
C MET A 532 -11.04 0.45 7.65
N VAL A 533 -9.98 -0.33 7.80
CA VAL A 533 -9.77 -1.44 6.87
C VAL A 533 -10.92 -2.41 7.10
N LYS A 534 -11.79 -2.51 6.11
CA LYS A 534 -12.87 -3.48 6.11
C LYS A 534 -12.39 -4.72 5.38
N TYR A 535 -12.25 -5.80 6.11
CA TYR A 535 -11.97 -7.10 5.53
C TYR A 535 -13.27 -7.72 5.03
N THR A 536 -13.28 -8.13 3.78
CA THR A 536 -14.44 -8.75 3.15
C THR A 536 -14.03 -10.13 2.65
N ARG A 537 -14.69 -11.16 3.18
CA ARG A 537 -14.59 -12.52 2.65
C ARG A 537 -15.45 -12.62 1.39
N GLN A 538 -14.88 -13.14 0.33
CA GLN A 538 -15.54 -13.36 -0.96
C GLN A 538 -15.39 -14.84 -1.35
N ASP A 539 -16.38 -15.35 -2.04
CA ASP A 539 -16.23 -16.60 -2.76
C ASP A 539 -15.49 -16.38 -4.10
N LYS A 540 -15.04 -17.47 -4.70
CA LYS A 540 -14.32 -17.48 -5.98
C LYS A 540 -15.07 -16.72 -7.08
N GLU A 541 -16.36 -16.98 -7.26
CA GLU A 541 -17.15 -16.38 -8.34
C GLU A 541 -17.33 -14.87 -8.17
N THR A 542 -17.58 -14.42 -6.95
CA THR A 542 -17.67 -12.99 -6.61
C THR A 542 -16.32 -12.29 -6.85
N TYR A 543 -15.22 -12.93 -6.47
CA TYR A 543 -13.88 -12.39 -6.68
C TYR A 543 -13.55 -12.25 -8.17
N ILE A 544 -13.80 -13.30 -8.98
CA ILE A 544 -13.57 -13.28 -10.43
C ILE A 544 -14.41 -12.21 -11.12
N LYS A 545 -15.70 -12.08 -10.74
CA LYS A 545 -16.58 -11.03 -11.28
C LYS A 545 -16.09 -9.60 -10.96
N ASN A 546 -15.51 -9.40 -9.78
CA ASN A 546 -14.92 -8.12 -9.40
C ASN A 546 -13.63 -7.84 -10.18
N LEU A 547 -12.80 -8.86 -10.41
CA LEU A 547 -11.62 -8.76 -11.27
C LEU A 547 -11.99 -8.41 -12.72
N GLU A 548 -13.03 -9.05 -13.28
CA GLU A 548 -13.49 -8.76 -14.63
C GLU A 548 -13.83 -7.27 -14.80
N LYS A 549 -14.54 -6.68 -13.86
CA LYS A 549 -14.86 -5.24 -13.85
C LYS A 549 -13.60 -4.38 -13.75
N SER A 550 -12.66 -4.77 -12.88
CA SER A 550 -11.39 -4.07 -12.74
C SER A 550 -10.57 -4.13 -14.02
N PHE A 551 -10.49 -5.30 -14.66
CA PHE A 551 -9.76 -5.50 -15.90
C PHE A 551 -10.33 -4.70 -17.07
N ALA A 552 -11.65 -4.60 -17.15
CA ALA A 552 -12.33 -3.81 -18.18
C ALA A 552 -12.06 -2.30 -18.05
N SER A 553 -11.86 -1.80 -16.82
CA SER A 553 -11.68 -0.37 -16.56
C SER A 553 -10.23 0.12 -16.64
N ASN A 554 -9.25 -0.78 -16.72
CA ASN A 554 -7.84 -0.43 -16.71
C ASN A 554 -7.17 -0.68 -18.07
N GLU A 555 -6.36 0.26 -18.54
CA GLU A 555 -5.52 0.09 -19.74
C GLU A 555 -4.43 -0.93 -19.47
N PHE A 556 -3.73 -0.80 -18.33
CA PHE A 556 -2.69 -1.73 -17.90
C PHE A 556 -2.85 -2.10 -16.42
N ILE A 557 -2.26 -3.22 -16.04
CA ILE A 557 -2.03 -3.66 -14.66
C ILE A 557 -0.59 -4.15 -14.61
N ASN A 558 0.19 -3.63 -13.67
CA ASN A 558 1.55 -4.07 -13.39
C ASN A 558 1.66 -4.41 -11.91
N ILE A 559 2.14 -5.60 -11.61
CA ILE A 559 2.33 -6.08 -10.23
C ILE A 559 3.81 -6.33 -10.01
N ARG A 560 4.34 -5.80 -8.91
CA ARG A 560 5.69 -6.10 -8.43
C ARG A 560 5.60 -6.86 -7.13
N PHE A 561 6.41 -7.89 -6.99
CA PHE A 561 6.54 -8.69 -5.78
C PHE A 561 7.88 -8.42 -5.12
N THR A 562 7.86 -8.19 -3.82
CA THR A 562 9.06 -7.93 -3.02
C THR A 562 8.91 -8.56 -1.63
N ASP A 563 10.05 -8.75 -0.95
CA ASP A 563 10.09 -9.21 0.45
C ASP A 563 9.27 -10.50 0.69
N ASN A 564 9.52 -11.51 -0.13
CA ASN A 564 8.79 -12.78 -0.04
C ASN A 564 9.25 -13.58 1.17
N THR A 565 8.30 -14.07 1.95
CA THR A 565 8.53 -15.07 2.98
C THR A 565 7.72 -16.31 2.64
N ILE A 566 8.40 -17.45 2.54
CA ILE A 566 7.79 -18.71 2.11
C ILE A 566 7.98 -19.74 3.21
N SER A 567 6.90 -20.44 3.53
CA SER A 567 6.87 -21.51 4.50
C SER A 567 6.17 -22.73 3.93
N LYS A 568 6.75 -23.91 4.11
CA LYS A 568 6.08 -25.16 3.75
C LYS A 568 5.00 -25.45 4.79
N MET A 569 3.77 -25.64 4.33
CA MET A 569 2.61 -25.88 5.16
C MET A 569 2.35 -27.39 5.28
N GLY A 570 2.37 -27.90 6.53
CA GLY A 570 2.10 -29.32 6.77
C GLY A 570 3.32 -30.24 6.64
N LYS A 571 3.11 -31.53 7.01
CA LYS A 571 4.17 -32.56 7.09
C LYS A 571 4.34 -33.39 5.81
N GLY A 572 3.52 -33.16 4.81
CA GLY A 572 3.55 -33.94 3.56
C GLY A 572 3.04 -33.12 2.38
N GLY A 573 3.58 -33.37 1.19
CA GLY A 573 3.21 -32.65 -0.03
C GLY A 573 3.88 -31.28 -0.19
N ASP A 574 3.57 -30.62 -1.30
CA ASP A 574 4.11 -29.32 -1.70
C ASP A 574 3.04 -28.22 -1.60
N THR A 575 2.51 -28.04 -0.37
CA THR A 575 1.64 -26.90 -0.04
C THR A 575 2.48 -25.84 0.65
N PHE A 576 2.41 -24.61 0.14
CA PHE A 576 3.20 -23.47 0.61
C PHE A 576 2.33 -22.31 1.05
N GLY A 577 2.71 -21.68 2.16
CA GLY A 577 2.27 -20.35 2.55
C GLY A 577 3.26 -19.32 2.03
N ILE A 578 2.83 -18.43 1.16
CA ILE A 578 3.66 -17.42 0.51
C ILE A 578 3.15 -16.05 0.94
N GLN A 579 3.91 -15.34 1.75
CA GLN A 579 3.67 -13.96 2.09
C GLN A 579 4.49 -13.07 1.17
N ILE A 580 3.88 -12.05 0.60
CA ILE A 580 4.45 -11.19 -0.42
C ILE A 580 4.13 -9.73 -0.07
N HIS A 581 5.12 -8.85 -0.11
CA HIS A 581 4.86 -7.43 -0.21
C HIS A 581 4.59 -7.11 -1.69
N GLN A 582 3.37 -6.66 -2.00
CA GLN A 582 2.91 -6.44 -3.35
C GLN A 582 2.73 -4.95 -3.62
N ASP A 583 3.37 -4.44 -4.67
CA ASP A 583 3.00 -3.17 -5.29
C ASP A 583 2.10 -3.46 -6.50
N TYR A 584 0.90 -2.88 -6.50
CA TYR A 584 -0.07 -2.99 -7.59
C TYR A 584 -0.21 -1.64 -8.28
N TYR A 585 0.04 -1.60 -9.55
CA TYR A 585 -0.13 -0.41 -10.39
C TYR A 585 -1.11 -0.68 -11.51
N SER A 586 -2.07 0.22 -11.69
CA SER A 586 -2.97 0.20 -12.84
C SER A 586 -3.14 1.59 -13.41
N SER A 587 -3.82 1.71 -14.53
CA SER A 587 -4.08 2.99 -15.17
C SER A 587 -4.94 3.95 -14.33
N SER A 588 -5.72 3.44 -13.39
CA SER A 588 -6.65 4.24 -12.57
C SER A 588 -6.35 4.20 -11.08
N TYR A 589 -5.51 3.28 -10.63
CA TYR A 589 -5.30 3.00 -9.21
C TYR A 589 -3.90 2.41 -8.97
N GLY A 590 -3.33 2.70 -7.82
CA GLY A 590 -2.12 2.06 -7.34
C GLY A 590 -2.24 1.81 -5.84
N ASP A 591 -1.76 0.67 -5.37
CA ASP A 591 -1.63 0.35 -3.96
C ASP A 591 -0.37 -0.46 -3.66
N THR A 592 -0.02 -0.50 -2.40
CA THR A 592 1.01 -1.36 -1.85
C THR A 592 0.42 -2.05 -0.62
N GLY A 593 0.80 -3.28 -0.38
CA GLY A 593 0.27 -4.03 0.76
C GLY A 593 0.84 -5.44 0.84
N TYR A 594 0.21 -6.23 1.68
CA TYR A 594 0.63 -7.59 1.96
C TYR A 594 -0.36 -8.59 1.36
N LEU A 595 0.14 -9.41 0.45
CA LEU A 595 -0.56 -10.54 -0.13
C LEU A 595 -0.08 -11.82 0.57
N PHE A 596 -0.99 -12.66 1.03
CA PHE A 596 -0.69 -14.01 1.45
C PHE A 596 -1.44 -14.99 0.56
N LEU A 597 -0.72 -16.02 0.10
CA LEU A 597 -1.25 -17.12 -0.67
C LEU A 597 -0.91 -18.43 0.02
N MET A 598 -1.90 -19.28 0.27
CA MET A 598 -1.69 -20.69 0.57
C MET A 598 -1.98 -21.47 -0.70
N VAL A 599 -0.93 -22.08 -1.27
CA VAL A 599 -0.99 -22.70 -2.59
C VAL A 599 -0.57 -24.16 -2.48
N ASP A 600 -1.36 -25.04 -3.08
CA ASP A 600 -1.01 -26.43 -3.33
C ASP A 600 -0.31 -26.52 -4.69
N LEU A 601 0.95 -26.98 -4.68
CA LEU A 601 1.81 -27.14 -5.84
C LEU A 601 2.23 -28.62 -6.05
N ASN A 602 1.49 -29.58 -5.49
CA ASN A 602 1.75 -31.01 -5.70
C ASN A 602 1.66 -31.41 -7.18
N GLU A 603 0.78 -30.75 -7.93
CA GLU A 603 0.68 -30.85 -9.37
C GLU A 603 1.09 -29.52 -10.00
N ILE A 604 2.26 -29.50 -10.65
CA ILE A 604 2.88 -28.28 -11.20
C ILE A 604 1.97 -27.61 -12.23
N ASP A 605 1.26 -28.42 -13.02
CA ASP A 605 0.38 -27.94 -14.09
C ASP A 605 -0.98 -27.47 -13.61
N GLN A 606 -1.34 -27.78 -12.36
CA GLN A 606 -2.62 -27.44 -11.76
C GLN A 606 -2.43 -26.82 -10.37
N PRO A 607 -1.73 -25.68 -10.28
CA PRO A 607 -1.56 -24.99 -8.99
C PRO A 607 -2.93 -24.60 -8.43
N CYS A 608 -3.12 -24.80 -7.13
CA CYS A 608 -4.40 -24.58 -6.49
C CYS A 608 -4.27 -23.65 -5.28
N ILE A 609 -4.81 -22.43 -5.37
CA ILE A 609 -4.86 -21.46 -4.26
C ILE A 609 -6.02 -21.83 -3.33
N LYS A 610 -5.70 -22.21 -2.11
CA LYS A 610 -6.67 -22.53 -1.04
C LYS A 610 -7.05 -21.28 -0.23
N VAL A 611 -6.09 -20.39 0.02
CA VAL A 611 -6.30 -19.15 0.74
C VAL A 611 -5.61 -18.01 0.01
N ARG A 612 -6.31 -16.89 -0.14
CA ARG A 612 -5.76 -15.63 -0.60
C ARG A 612 -6.23 -14.52 0.33
N THR A 613 -5.29 -13.84 0.98
CA THR A 613 -5.63 -12.63 1.74
C THR A 613 -4.82 -11.45 1.24
N TRP A 614 -5.42 -10.27 1.29
CA TRP A 614 -4.72 -9.03 1.00
C TRP A 614 -5.12 -7.94 1.99
N GLN A 615 -4.14 -7.22 2.50
CA GLN A 615 -4.33 -6.12 3.42
C GLN A 615 -3.35 -4.96 3.12
N PRO A 616 -3.77 -3.71 3.27
CA PRO A 616 -2.93 -2.56 2.94
C PRO A 616 -1.78 -2.37 3.92
N ASN A 617 -2.00 -2.64 5.20
CA ASN A 617 -1.04 -2.46 6.28
C ASN A 617 -1.09 -3.63 7.24
N ARG A 618 -0.01 -3.84 8.00
CA ARG A 618 -0.03 -4.73 9.16
C ARG A 618 -1.01 -4.17 10.21
N ASP A 619 -1.85 -5.02 10.78
CA ASP A 619 -2.77 -4.65 11.85
C ASP A 619 -2.35 -5.33 13.16
N PRO A 620 -1.81 -4.59 14.14
CA PRO A 620 -1.37 -5.15 15.43
C PRO A 620 -2.45 -5.86 16.24
N LYS A 621 -3.73 -5.67 15.88
CA LYS A 621 -4.85 -6.35 16.52
C LYS A 621 -5.03 -7.79 16.02
N ILE A 622 -4.39 -8.12 14.89
CA ILE A 622 -4.39 -9.45 14.33
C ILE A 622 -3.18 -10.17 14.90
N ASN A 623 -3.39 -11.35 15.49
CA ASN A 623 -2.34 -12.16 16.13
C ASN A 623 -1.59 -11.43 17.26
N GLY A 624 -2.31 -10.77 18.16
CA GLY A 624 -1.81 -9.83 19.18
C GLY A 624 -0.72 -10.29 20.15
N ASP A 625 -0.39 -11.59 20.18
CA ASP A 625 0.64 -12.17 21.04
C ASP A 625 1.94 -12.55 20.29
N PHE A 626 2.06 -12.20 19.01
CA PHE A 626 3.25 -12.48 18.21
C PHE A 626 4.33 -11.43 18.41
N ASP A 627 5.59 -11.88 18.39
CA ASP A 627 6.76 -11.02 18.35
C ASP A 627 6.69 -10.12 17.09
N ARG A 628 7.06 -8.85 17.23
CA ARG A 628 7.11 -7.91 16.10
C ARG A 628 8.13 -8.32 15.02
N ASP A 629 9.08 -9.17 15.39
CA ASP A 629 10.06 -9.76 14.48
C ASP A 629 9.51 -10.98 13.73
N ASP A 630 8.30 -11.46 14.06
CA ASP A 630 7.63 -12.51 13.30
C ASP A 630 7.21 -11.96 11.92
N PRO A 631 7.61 -12.60 10.82
CA PRO A 631 7.23 -12.17 9.47
C PRO A 631 5.71 -12.13 9.24
N TYR A 632 4.93 -12.87 10.03
CA TYR A 632 3.46 -12.88 9.95
C TYR A 632 2.77 -11.94 10.95
N TYR A 633 3.54 -11.18 11.75
CA TYR A 633 2.96 -10.21 12.68
C TYR A 633 2.00 -9.25 11.99
N GLY A 634 0.79 -9.13 12.54
CA GLY A 634 -0.23 -8.22 12.02
C GLY A 634 -0.80 -8.58 10.65
N LEU A 635 -0.58 -9.81 10.16
CA LEU A 635 -1.07 -10.30 8.87
C LEU A 635 -2.17 -11.34 9.04
N ILE A 636 -3.13 -11.28 8.14
CA ILE A 636 -4.16 -12.29 7.98
C ILE A 636 -3.57 -13.43 7.13
N TYR A 637 -3.44 -14.62 7.73
CA TYR A 637 -3.02 -15.83 7.01
C TYR A 637 -3.89 -17.03 7.42
N GLY A 638 -3.85 -18.12 6.65
CA GLY A 638 -4.71 -19.27 6.87
C GLY A 638 -4.54 -19.88 8.26
N GLY A 639 -5.51 -19.73 9.12
CA GLY A 639 -5.57 -20.17 10.51
C GLY A 639 -6.20 -19.15 11.45
N ASN A 640 -6.36 -17.90 11.02
CA ASN A 640 -6.86 -16.81 11.86
C ASN A 640 -8.32 -16.43 11.58
N PHE A 641 -9.01 -17.20 10.77
CA PHE A 641 -10.41 -16.98 10.43
C PHE A 641 -11.21 -18.28 10.60
N ASP A 642 -11.81 -18.41 11.76
CA ASP A 642 -13.00 -19.24 11.99
C ASP A 642 -14.25 -18.37 12.00
#